data_916ef3de6a77360b0ef249fa6f1fd91d
#
_entry.id   916ef3de6a77360b0ef249fa6f1fd91d
#
_cell.length_a   1.000
_cell.length_b   1.000
_cell.length_c   1.000
_cell.angle_alpha   90.00
_cell.angle_beta   90.00
_cell.angle_gamma   90.00
#
_symmetry.space_group_name_H-M   'P 1'
#
loop_
_entity.id
_entity.type
_entity.pdbx_description
1 polymer ?
#
loop_
_entity_poly.entity_id
_entity_poly.type
_entity_poly.pdbx_seq_one_letter_code
_entity_poly.pdbx_strand_id
1 'polypeptide(L)'
;MARSVTVQSALVGALVILSSAAASAHAATILVEAEGFADHGGWTLDTQFIGEMGSPYLLAHGLGRPVADATTTITVPEAGTYRVFVRTKDWVARWQAPGTPGRFQVVVAGKPLEQTFGTSGATWDWQPGGTVALPAGEVALALRDLTGFDGRCDCIVFTTGEAPPNEVAALPGWRRRTLGLPAEPETRGPYDLVVIGGGYSGMGSALAAARMGLKVALVQNRPVLGGNGSSEVRVWAMGLIRRGKYPRVGEIVEEFCDHATKSPGTYEEFEDAKKERIVRAEPNIDLFLDTHAFAVERVGDRIESVTCLDTRTNRESRFTGRFFCDATGHAVIGHLAGAETVMEEKGRMGMSNMWAWAERDTPQSFPETPWALPLTMDDFPYPRDHHGQWFWESGFDKDPLGDAEGIRDWNLRAVFGAFNAMKNGDGAADHATAVLTWVAAIGGPRESRRILGDVVLTQDDIVDKREFPDGCVPSTWSIDLHYPKEEYARKFPDNPFISIAEHDRRVDRSYGYPVPYRCFYSKDVENLFMAGRCISVTHEALGTVRVMKTCGMMGEVVGKAASVAVKRATTPRGVYETYWADMEELLQLPGKARRATLADPIEIPADALPLAGPHGPPTGLDPAKLAAERRAVVRDDREAVLEGAWHEGSGLRGYVGYGYHYAGPNTGSKARYALRAPAAGAYDVLVAWQPHENRGSSVPVLVETAAGRSAVRFDMQQPAPLPGGFGSAGRVTLGAGDECVVVISTEDAKGNAHADAVMLVPAGR
;
A
#
# COMPACT_ATOMS: atom_id res chain seq x y z
N MET A 1 -75.69 -80.17 29.19
CA MET A 1 -74.32 -80.64 29.40
C MET A 1 -73.47 -79.44 29.84
N ALA A 2 -73.17 -79.40 31.14
CA ALA A 2 -72.43 -78.32 31.77
C ALA A 2 -70.94 -78.69 31.80
N ARG A 3 -70.11 -77.74 31.55
CA ARG A 3 -68.72 -77.80 31.99
C ARG A 3 -68.33 -76.49 32.64
N SER A 4 -68.05 -76.59 33.93
CA SER A 4 -67.47 -75.55 34.79
C SER A 4 -66.03 -75.20 34.35
N VAL A 5 -65.72 -73.92 34.40
CA VAL A 5 -64.35 -73.47 34.29
C VAL A 5 -64.05 -72.56 35.52
N THR A 6 -63.08 -73.03 36.27
CA THR A 6 -62.56 -72.45 37.50
C THR A 6 -61.70 -71.17 37.16
N VAL A 7 -61.97 -70.09 37.84
CA VAL A 7 -61.12 -68.84 37.72
C VAL A 7 -60.01 -68.92 38.80
N GLN A 8 -58.75 -68.93 38.34
CA GLN A 8 -57.57 -68.68 39.19
C GLN A 8 -57.21 -67.21 39.11
N SER A 9 -57.23 -66.55 40.23
CA SER A 9 -56.74 -65.20 40.44
C SER A 9 -55.20 -65.20 40.51
N ALA A 10 -54.55 -64.56 39.53
CA ALA A 10 -53.11 -64.26 39.57
C ALA A 10 -52.87 -62.80 40.01
N LEU A 11 -52.26 -62.61 41.18
CA LEU A 11 -51.71 -61.30 41.60
C LEU A 11 -50.51 -60.94 40.70
N VAL A 12 -50.61 -59.86 39.94
CA VAL A 12 -49.49 -59.27 39.22
C VAL A 12 -48.94 -58.13 40.07
N GLY A 13 -47.78 -58.36 40.69
CA GLY A 13 -46.98 -57.33 41.35
C GLY A 13 -46.35 -56.38 40.30
N ALA A 14 -46.73 -55.15 40.25
CA ALA A 14 -46.09 -54.11 39.43
C ALA A 14 -44.73 -53.72 40.03
N LEU A 15 -43.66 -54.17 39.37
CA LEU A 15 -42.28 -53.70 39.60
C LEU A 15 -42.12 -52.36 38.92
N VAL A 16 -42.13 -51.23 39.65
CA VAL A 16 -41.77 -49.89 39.14
C VAL A 16 -40.24 -49.85 39.01
N ILE A 17 -39.74 -50.05 37.78
CA ILE A 17 -38.36 -49.72 37.46
C ILE A 17 -38.25 -48.23 37.29
N LEU A 18 -37.71 -47.51 38.30
CA LEU A 18 -37.21 -46.17 38.18
C LEU A 18 -35.96 -46.22 37.29
N SER A 19 -36.13 -46.05 35.97
CA SER A 19 -35.00 -45.69 35.09
C SER A 19 -34.58 -44.26 35.41
N SER A 20 -33.56 -44.10 36.21
CA SER A 20 -32.80 -42.85 36.24
C SER A 20 -32.17 -42.64 34.85
N ALA A 21 -32.83 -41.85 34.01
CA ALA A 21 -32.17 -41.28 32.86
C ALA A 21 -31.04 -40.41 33.40
N ALA A 22 -29.83 -40.94 33.43
CA ALA A 22 -28.63 -40.14 33.51
C ALA A 22 -28.67 -39.24 32.28
N ALA A 23 -29.06 -37.99 32.44
CA ALA A 23 -28.84 -36.98 31.44
C ALA A 23 -27.34 -36.99 31.13
N SER A 24 -26.98 -37.44 29.93
CA SER A 24 -25.60 -37.29 29.46
C SER A 24 -25.33 -35.79 29.51
N ALA A 25 -24.61 -35.36 30.53
CA ALA A 25 -24.13 -33.98 30.60
C ALA A 25 -23.29 -33.78 29.34
N HIS A 26 -23.84 -33.05 28.41
CA HIS A 26 -23.07 -32.64 27.22
C HIS A 26 -21.89 -31.82 27.75
N ALA A 27 -20.70 -32.18 27.35
CA ALA A 27 -19.49 -31.49 27.78
C ALA A 27 -19.60 -30.02 27.31
N ALA A 28 -19.66 -29.11 28.27
CA ALA A 28 -19.71 -27.67 27.97
C ALA A 28 -18.32 -27.19 27.48
N THR A 29 -18.30 -26.55 26.33
CA THR A 29 -17.10 -25.91 25.77
C THR A 29 -17.42 -24.45 25.42
N ILE A 30 -16.61 -23.54 25.96
CA ILE A 30 -16.69 -22.10 25.73
C ILE A 30 -15.43 -21.72 24.98
N LEU A 31 -15.55 -21.31 23.72
CA LEU A 31 -14.48 -20.75 22.92
C LEU A 31 -14.55 -19.23 22.98
N VAL A 32 -13.44 -18.60 23.31
CA VAL A 32 -13.28 -17.15 23.36
C VAL A 32 -12.15 -16.76 22.42
N GLU A 33 -12.51 -16.26 21.26
CA GLU A 33 -11.56 -15.71 20.30
C GLU A 33 -11.01 -14.38 20.81
N ALA A 34 -9.69 -14.21 20.79
CA ALA A 34 -9.07 -13.00 21.33
C ALA A 34 -9.42 -11.75 20.52
N GLU A 35 -9.51 -11.87 19.21
CA GLU A 35 -9.95 -10.78 18.30
C GLU A 35 -11.39 -10.32 18.57
N GLY A 36 -12.21 -11.17 19.15
CA GLY A 36 -13.59 -10.87 19.55
C GLY A 36 -13.73 -10.21 20.92
N PHE A 37 -12.65 -9.84 21.60
CA PHE A 37 -12.72 -9.15 22.89
C PHE A 37 -13.41 -7.80 22.74
N ALA A 38 -14.24 -7.44 23.72
CA ALA A 38 -15.03 -6.21 23.70
C ALA A 38 -14.15 -4.95 23.72
N ASP A 39 -13.03 -5.00 24.43
CA ASP A 39 -12.02 -3.96 24.48
C ASP A 39 -10.65 -4.63 24.34
N HIS A 40 -9.90 -4.26 23.29
CA HIS A 40 -8.54 -4.77 23.08
C HIS A 40 -7.49 -4.11 24.00
N GLY A 41 -7.86 -3.04 24.73
CA GLY A 41 -6.91 -2.31 25.58
C GLY A 41 -5.74 -1.77 24.76
N GLY A 42 -4.52 -2.21 25.11
CA GLY A 42 -3.32 -1.88 24.34
C GLY A 42 -2.85 -2.98 23.38
N TRP A 43 -3.63 -4.07 23.22
CA TRP A 43 -3.29 -5.16 22.29
C TRP A 43 -3.70 -4.81 20.86
N THR A 44 -2.87 -5.14 19.91
CA THR A 44 -3.09 -4.92 18.49
C THR A 44 -3.68 -6.16 17.84
N LEU A 45 -4.70 -6.00 17.00
CA LEU A 45 -5.24 -7.08 16.17
C LEU A 45 -4.28 -7.36 15.02
N ASP A 46 -3.77 -8.59 14.93
CA ASP A 46 -2.91 -9.04 13.84
C ASP A 46 -3.67 -9.99 12.90
N THR A 47 -3.83 -9.56 11.65
CA THR A 47 -4.55 -10.29 10.60
C THR A 47 -3.64 -10.78 9.47
N GLN A 48 -2.31 -10.61 9.61
CA GLN A 48 -1.38 -10.87 8.51
C GLN A 48 -1.20 -12.36 8.22
N PHE A 49 -1.36 -13.22 9.23
CA PHE A 49 -0.93 -14.62 9.18
C PHE A 49 -2.11 -15.60 9.31
N ILE A 50 -3.32 -15.17 8.98
CA ILE A 50 -4.53 -16.03 9.04
C ILE A 50 -4.35 -17.29 8.19
N GLY A 51 -3.69 -17.20 7.02
CA GLY A 51 -3.41 -18.36 6.17
C GLY A 51 -2.49 -19.41 6.83
N GLU A 52 -1.55 -18.97 7.67
CA GLU A 52 -0.62 -19.84 8.39
C GLU A 52 -1.23 -20.36 9.70
N MET A 53 -1.99 -19.53 10.39
CA MET A 53 -2.42 -19.77 11.76
C MET A 53 -3.89 -20.20 11.90
N GLY A 54 -4.73 -19.86 10.94
CA GLY A 54 -6.15 -20.24 10.85
C GLY A 54 -7.13 -19.22 11.41
N SER A 55 -6.67 -18.14 12.04
CA SER A 55 -7.47 -17.01 12.51
C SER A 55 -6.59 -15.77 12.74
N PRO A 56 -7.16 -14.59 12.98
CA PRO A 56 -6.46 -13.46 13.58
C PRO A 56 -6.06 -13.77 15.02
N TYR A 57 -5.26 -12.89 15.62
CA TYR A 57 -4.91 -12.96 17.03
C TYR A 57 -4.61 -11.58 17.61
N LEU A 58 -4.60 -11.45 18.94
CA LEU A 58 -4.14 -10.25 19.64
C LEU A 58 -2.65 -10.31 19.94
N LEU A 59 -1.94 -9.20 19.71
CA LEU A 59 -0.51 -9.00 19.89
C LEU A 59 -0.24 -7.86 20.89
N ALA A 60 0.48 -8.15 21.97
CA ALA A 60 0.91 -7.15 22.97
C ALA A 60 2.16 -6.41 22.51
N HIS A 61 2.01 -5.43 21.61
CA HIS A 61 3.09 -4.69 20.98
C HIS A 61 3.45 -3.41 21.76
N GLY A 62 4.00 -3.59 22.96
CA GLY A 62 4.24 -2.52 23.95
C GLY A 62 5.64 -1.90 23.94
N LEU A 63 6.50 -2.28 23.01
CA LEU A 63 7.88 -1.77 22.87
C LEU A 63 8.70 -1.85 24.17
N GLY A 64 8.59 -2.99 24.87
CA GLY A 64 9.26 -3.23 26.14
C GLY A 64 8.54 -2.69 27.37
N ARG A 65 7.29 -2.25 27.23
CA ARG A 65 6.42 -1.82 28.34
C ARG A 65 5.10 -2.57 28.24
N PRO A 66 4.63 -3.20 29.34
CA PRO A 66 3.34 -3.87 29.32
C PRO A 66 2.22 -2.94 28.84
N VAL A 67 1.37 -3.47 27.95
CA VAL A 67 0.20 -2.75 27.42
C VAL A 67 -1.00 -2.89 28.36
N ALA A 68 -2.02 -2.06 28.17
CA ALA A 68 -3.26 -2.16 28.93
C ALA A 68 -3.96 -3.50 28.65
N ASP A 69 -4.62 -4.07 29.67
CA ASP A 69 -5.32 -5.36 29.58
C ASP A 69 -6.38 -5.31 28.47
N ALA A 70 -6.44 -6.35 27.65
CA ALA A 70 -7.60 -6.58 26.78
C ALA A 70 -8.70 -7.26 27.63
N THR A 71 -9.96 -6.82 27.50
CA THR A 71 -11.04 -7.25 28.38
C THR A 71 -12.30 -7.66 27.62
N THR A 72 -13.00 -8.66 28.15
CA THR A 72 -14.32 -9.08 27.67
C THR A 72 -15.13 -9.75 28.80
N THR A 73 -16.37 -10.10 28.52
CA THR A 73 -17.24 -10.89 29.37
C THR A 73 -17.65 -12.15 28.62
N ILE A 74 -17.58 -13.30 29.27
CA ILE A 74 -18.02 -14.58 28.73
C ILE A 74 -19.27 -15.06 29.45
N THR A 75 -20.17 -15.75 28.76
CA THR A 75 -21.35 -16.38 29.33
C THR A 75 -21.03 -17.86 29.61
N VAL A 76 -21.03 -18.24 30.88
CA VAL A 76 -20.83 -19.62 31.34
C VAL A 76 -22.20 -20.30 31.43
N PRO A 77 -22.46 -21.37 30.66
CA PRO A 77 -23.79 -22.00 30.61
C PRO A 77 -24.16 -22.71 31.91
N GLU A 78 -23.21 -23.35 32.55
CA GLU A 78 -23.41 -24.12 33.80
C GLU A 78 -22.23 -23.90 34.75
N ALA A 79 -22.52 -23.80 36.06
CA ALA A 79 -21.50 -23.72 37.06
C ALA A 79 -20.69 -25.04 37.13
N GLY A 80 -19.37 -24.95 37.18
CA GLY A 80 -18.53 -26.14 37.17
C GLY A 80 -17.04 -25.86 37.22
N THR A 81 -16.25 -26.93 37.20
CA THR A 81 -14.79 -26.85 37.08
C THR A 81 -14.41 -27.09 35.63
N TYR A 82 -13.83 -26.07 35.01
CA TYR A 82 -13.43 -26.10 33.62
C TYR A 82 -11.91 -26.24 33.50
N ARG A 83 -11.47 -27.05 32.55
CA ARG A 83 -10.06 -27.04 32.08
C ARG A 83 -9.87 -25.87 31.16
N VAL A 84 -8.73 -25.20 31.28
CA VAL A 84 -8.40 -24.03 30.46
C VAL A 84 -7.31 -24.38 29.47
N PHE A 85 -7.47 -23.97 28.23
CA PHE A 85 -6.46 -24.06 27.17
C PHE A 85 -6.35 -22.70 26.48
N VAL A 86 -5.10 -22.24 26.27
CA VAL A 86 -4.80 -20.98 25.58
C VAL A 86 -3.96 -21.30 24.35
N ARG A 87 -4.41 -20.88 23.17
CA ARG A 87 -3.65 -21.08 21.95
C ARG A 87 -2.67 -19.92 21.76
N THR A 88 -1.39 -20.23 21.85
CA THR A 88 -0.28 -19.27 21.83
C THR A 88 1.03 -19.97 21.47
N LYS A 89 2.12 -19.24 21.40
CA LYS A 89 3.49 -19.74 21.23
C LYS A 89 4.51 -18.83 21.89
N ASP A 90 5.71 -19.34 22.15
CA ASP A 90 6.88 -18.52 22.39
C ASP A 90 7.50 -18.13 21.03
N TRP A 91 7.30 -16.88 20.61
CA TRP A 91 7.62 -16.45 19.28
C TRP A 91 9.12 -16.43 18.93
N VAL A 92 10.00 -16.52 19.92
CA VAL A 92 11.46 -16.61 19.71
C VAL A 92 12.00 -18.05 19.81
N ALA A 93 11.18 -19.00 20.25
CA ALA A 93 11.62 -20.38 20.50
C ALA A 93 12.14 -21.10 19.25
N ARG A 94 11.65 -20.77 18.04
CA ARG A 94 12.13 -21.37 16.79
C ARG A 94 13.63 -21.15 16.54
N TRP A 95 14.22 -20.12 17.13
CA TRP A 95 15.65 -19.84 17.04
C TRP A 95 16.42 -20.24 18.29
N GLN A 96 15.78 -20.92 19.24
CA GLN A 96 16.37 -21.29 20.54
C GLN A 96 16.99 -20.08 21.27
N ALA A 97 16.40 -18.91 21.06
CA ALA A 97 16.85 -17.66 21.67
C ALA A 97 16.59 -17.70 23.19
N PRO A 98 17.47 -17.13 24.01
CA PRO A 98 17.31 -17.16 25.48
C PRO A 98 16.15 -16.26 25.91
N GLY A 99 15.40 -16.72 26.93
CA GLY A 99 14.27 -15.98 27.49
C GLY A 99 12.96 -16.24 26.77
N THR A 100 11.89 -15.63 27.25
CA THR A 100 10.52 -15.78 26.77
C THR A 100 9.88 -14.39 26.78
N PRO A 101 10.11 -13.58 25.71
CA PRO A 101 9.71 -12.16 25.71
C PRO A 101 8.19 -11.96 25.72
N GLY A 102 7.42 -12.79 25.06
CA GLY A 102 5.98 -12.64 24.87
C GLY A 102 5.10 -13.15 26.02
N ARG A 103 5.50 -12.92 27.26
CA ARG A 103 4.79 -13.44 28.45
C ARG A 103 3.51 -12.66 28.73
N PHE A 104 2.44 -13.39 29.00
CA PHE A 104 1.16 -12.82 29.43
C PHE A 104 0.39 -13.77 30.36
N GLN A 105 -0.65 -13.26 31.01
CA GLN A 105 -1.56 -14.00 31.86
C GLN A 105 -3.00 -13.88 31.37
N VAL A 106 -3.78 -14.93 31.62
CA VAL A 106 -5.26 -14.89 31.52
C VAL A 106 -5.80 -14.60 32.90
N VAL A 107 -6.66 -13.59 33.01
CA VAL A 107 -7.30 -13.17 34.26
C VAL A 107 -8.78 -13.51 34.19
N VAL A 108 -9.26 -14.35 35.12
CA VAL A 108 -10.64 -14.83 35.18
C VAL A 108 -11.29 -14.32 36.47
N ALA A 109 -12.43 -13.61 36.34
CA ALA A 109 -13.12 -13.00 37.48
C ALA A 109 -12.20 -12.14 38.37
N GLY A 110 -11.27 -11.39 37.76
CA GLY A 110 -10.31 -10.53 38.43
C GLY A 110 -9.08 -11.26 39.03
N LYS A 111 -8.98 -12.59 38.88
CA LYS A 111 -7.86 -13.38 39.39
C LYS A 111 -7.02 -13.95 38.23
N PRO A 112 -5.71 -13.68 38.17
CA PRO A 112 -4.85 -14.33 37.19
C PRO A 112 -4.79 -15.82 37.41
N LEU A 113 -4.75 -16.60 36.31
CA LEU A 113 -4.40 -18.01 36.36
C LEU A 113 -2.94 -18.16 36.84
N GLU A 114 -2.62 -19.29 37.45
CA GLU A 114 -1.23 -19.58 37.93
C GLU A 114 -0.24 -19.68 36.76
N GLN A 115 -0.72 -20.16 35.62
CA GLN A 115 0.08 -20.34 34.41
C GLN A 115 0.39 -18.99 33.73
N THR A 116 1.67 -18.80 33.40
CA THR A 116 2.11 -17.75 32.46
C THR A 116 2.21 -18.34 31.07
N PHE A 117 1.59 -17.67 30.09
CA PHE A 117 1.50 -18.08 28.70
C PHE A 117 2.54 -17.38 27.82
N GLY A 118 2.72 -17.86 26.57
CA GLY A 118 3.71 -17.33 25.63
C GLY A 118 5.15 -17.71 25.97
N THR A 119 5.36 -18.78 26.79
CA THR A 119 6.64 -19.16 27.33
C THR A 119 7.18 -20.48 26.79
N SER A 120 6.44 -21.16 25.92
CA SER A 120 6.82 -22.44 25.34
C SER A 120 6.25 -22.67 23.97
N GLY A 121 6.86 -23.59 23.20
CA GLY A 121 6.44 -23.96 21.85
C GLY A 121 6.89 -22.99 20.77
N ALA A 122 7.52 -23.51 19.72
CA ALA A 122 7.97 -22.74 18.56
C ALA A 122 6.86 -22.52 17.51
N THR A 123 5.78 -23.25 17.64
CA THR A 123 4.59 -23.21 16.77
C THR A 123 3.35 -22.89 17.59
N TRP A 124 2.31 -22.41 16.92
CA TRP A 124 1.00 -22.22 17.55
C TRP A 124 0.45 -23.53 18.09
N ASP A 125 0.20 -23.60 19.40
CA ASP A 125 -0.30 -24.78 20.10
C ASP A 125 -1.12 -24.40 21.32
N TRP A 126 -1.89 -25.36 21.85
CA TRP A 126 -2.65 -25.20 23.08
C TRP A 126 -1.76 -25.37 24.30
N GLN A 127 -1.62 -24.30 25.08
CA GLN A 127 -0.95 -24.33 26.37
C GLN A 127 -1.99 -24.55 27.47
N PRO A 128 -1.82 -25.58 28.36
CA PRO A 128 -2.77 -25.84 29.44
C PRO A 128 -2.71 -24.75 30.51
N GLY A 129 -3.86 -24.18 30.85
CA GLY A 129 -4.03 -23.15 31.89
C GLY A 129 -4.52 -23.69 33.24
N GLY A 130 -4.48 -25.02 33.42
CA GLY A 130 -5.00 -25.68 34.62
C GLY A 130 -6.53 -25.78 34.62
N THR A 131 -7.10 -25.67 35.82
CA THR A 131 -8.56 -25.72 36.03
C THR A 131 -9.05 -24.49 36.77
N VAL A 132 -10.28 -24.04 36.46
CA VAL A 132 -10.93 -22.92 37.14
C VAL A 132 -12.37 -23.26 37.47
N ALA A 133 -12.82 -22.91 38.66
CA ALA A 133 -14.23 -23.03 39.05
C ALA A 133 -14.97 -21.76 38.52
N LEU A 134 -15.95 -21.95 37.65
CA LEU A 134 -16.76 -20.86 37.10
C LEU A 134 -18.19 -20.95 37.59
N PRO A 135 -18.80 -19.83 38.03
CA PRO A 135 -20.26 -19.77 38.24
C PRO A 135 -20.99 -19.77 36.89
N ALA A 136 -22.27 -20.15 36.88
CA ALA A 136 -23.13 -19.92 35.73
C ALA A 136 -23.40 -18.42 35.59
N GLY A 137 -23.55 -17.95 34.35
CA GLY A 137 -23.79 -16.56 34.02
C GLY A 137 -22.56 -15.82 33.51
N GLU A 138 -22.54 -14.51 33.67
CA GLU A 138 -21.45 -13.67 33.14
C GLU A 138 -20.19 -13.71 34.00
N VAL A 139 -19.04 -13.87 33.36
CA VAL A 139 -17.72 -13.89 34.00
C VAL A 139 -16.77 -12.97 33.22
N ALA A 140 -16.14 -12.03 33.92
CA ALA A 140 -15.14 -11.14 33.34
C ALA A 140 -13.85 -11.91 33.00
N LEU A 141 -13.30 -11.64 31.83
CA LEU A 141 -12.07 -12.21 31.31
C LEU A 141 -11.14 -11.10 30.83
N ALA A 142 -9.82 -11.24 31.10
CA ALA A 142 -8.84 -10.33 30.56
C ALA A 142 -7.56 -11.05 30.13
N LEU A 143 -6.85 -10.45 29.16
CA LEU A 143 -5.46 -10.75 28.81
C LEU A 143 -4.58 -9.65 29.41
N ARG A 144 -3.62 -10.05 30.24
CA ARG A 144 -2.66 -9.16 30.88
C ARG A 144 -1.28 -9.39 30.33
N ASP A 145 -0.74 -8.39 29.66
CA ASP A 145 0.65 -8.38 29.19
C ASP A 145 1.61 -8.18 30.37
N LEU A 146 2.74 -8.87 30.33
CA LEU A 146 3.77 -8.79 31.38
C LEU A 146 5.07 -8.13 30.91
N THR A 147 5.24 -7.87 29.62
CA THR A 147 6.54 -7.48 29.06
C THR A 147 6.51 -6.37 28.03
N GLY A 148 5.46 -6.27 27.25
CA GLY A 148 5.39 -5.40 26.06
C GLY A 148 6.21 -5.89 24.88
N PHE A 149 6.59 -7.16 24.87
CA PHE A 149 7.39 -7.77 23.81
C PHE A 149 6.63 -8.86 23.08
N ASP A 150 5.54 -8.45 22.41
CA ASP A 150 4.84 -9.23 21.39
C ASP A 150 4.25 -10.55 21.89
N GLY A 151 3.78 -10.58 23.14
CA GLY A 151 2.91 -11.64 23.64
C GLY A 151 1.68 -11.77 22.73
N ARG A 152 1.30 -13.01 22.37
CA ARG A 152 0.23 -13.24 21.40
C ARG A 152 -0.75 -14.32 21.86
N CYS A 153 -2.04 -14.01 21.74
CA CYS A 153 -3.13 -14.91 22.09
C CYS A 153 -4.08 -15.03 20.92
N ASP A 154 -4.27 -16.25 20.42
CA ASP A 154 -5.26 -16.58 19.41
C ASP A 154 -6.66 -16.70 20.05
N CYS A 155 -6.79 -17.68 20.95
CA CYS A 155 -8.06 -17.91 21.62
C CYS A 155 -7.88 -18.63 22.96
N ILE A 156 -8.93 -18.62 23.78
CA ILE A 156 -9.01 -19.27 25.07
C ILE A 156 -10.19 -20.25 25.04
N VAL A 157 -9.98 -21.46 25.54
CA VAL A 157 -11.03 -22.49 25.67
C VAL A 157 -11.21 -22.87 27.11
N PHE A 158 -12.46 -22.82 27.59
CA PHE A 158 -12.89 -23.41 28.87
C PHE A 158 -13.75 -24.63 28.54
N THR A 159 -13.38 -25.82 29.02
CA THR A 159 -14.12 -27.04 28.69
C THR A 159 -14.19 -28.01 29.86
N THR A 160 -15.35 -28.67 30.00
CA THR A 160 -15.52 -29.84 30.87
C THR A 160 -15.34 -31.16 30.11
N GLY A 161 -15.19 -31.07 28.77
CA GLY A 161 -15.03 -32.18 27.83
C GLY A 161 -13.60 -32.42 27.36
N GLU A 162 -13.42 -32.79 26.09
CA GLU A 162 -12.13 -33.05 25.49
C GLU A 162 -11.32 -31.78 25.23
N ALA A 163 -10.02 -31.93 25.01
CA ALA A 163 -9.14 -30.83 24.58
C ALA A 163 -9.53 -30.38 23.15
N PRO A 164 -9.38 -29.10 22.82
CA PRO A 164 -9.65 -28.61 21.48
C PRO A 164 -8.65 -29.19 20.45
N PRO A 165 -9.01 -29.28 19.14
CA PRO A 165 -8.10 -29.72 18.11
C PRO A 165 -6.97 -28.71 17.89
N ASN A 166 -5.75 -29.18 17.58
CA ASN A 166 -4.61 -28.31 17.30
C ASN A 166 -4.26 -28.20 15.81
N GLU A 167 -4.71 -29.13 15.00
CA GLU A 167 -4.44 -29.12 13.57
C GLU A 167 -5.13 -27.94 12.88
N VAL A 168 -4.37 -27.10 12.16
CA VAL A 168 -4.87 -25.88 11.49
C VAL A 168 -6.06 -26.16 10.59
N ALA A 169 -6.02 -27.26 9.82
CA ALA A 169 -7.11 -27.65 8.92
C ALA A 169 -8.42 -28.00 9.65
N ALA A 170 -8.37 -28.42 10.92
CA ALA A 170 -9.55 -28.78 11.70
C ALA A 170 -10.18 -27.55 12.40
N LEU A 171 -9.39 -26.50 12.65
CA LEU A 171 -9.80 -25.34 13.43
C LEU A 171 -11.01 -24.58 12.84
N PRO A 172 -11.08 -24.23 11.55
CA PRO A 172 -12.20 -23.43 11.03
C PRO A 172 -13.56 -24.10 11.27
N GLY A 173 -13.69 -25.40 10.96
CA GLY A 173 -14.92 -26.14 11.17
C GLY A 173 -15.27 -26.33 12.65
N TRP A 174 -14.27 -26.54 13.51
CA TRP A 174 -14.47 -26.64 14.95
C TRP A 174 -14.90 -25.30 15.55
N ARG A 175 -14.22 -24.17 15.21
CA ARG A 175 -14.58 -22.82 15.64
C ARG A 175 -16.00 -22.47 15.26
N ARG A 176 -16.36 -22.67 13.99
CA ARG A 176 -17.73 -22.39 13.48
C ARG A 176 -18.80 -23.10 14.31
N ARG A 177 -18.63 -24.41 14.58
CA ARG A 177 -19.57 -25.18 15.41
C ARG A 177 -19.62 -24.71 16.84
N THR A 178 -18.47 -24.45 17.45
CA THR A 178 -18.38 -24.08 18.88
C THR A 178 -18.92 -22.67 19.13
N LEU A 179 -18.72 -21.75 18.20
CA LEU A 179 -19.27 -20.39 18.25
C LEU A 179 -20.73 -20.32 17.80
N GLY A 180 -21.30 -21.40 17.31
CA GLY A 180 -22.68 -21.41 16.79
C GLY A 180 -22.87 -20.53 15.53
N LEU A 181 -21.81 -20.36 14.74
CA LEU A 181 -21.85 -19.57 13.52
C LEU A 181 -22.62 -20.30 12.41
N PRO A 182 -23.21 -19.57 11.44
CA PRO A 182 -23.90 -20.14 10.30
C PRO A 182 -23.03 -21.16 9.53
N ALA A 183 -23.64 -22.26 9.07
CA ALA A 183 -22.93 -23.27 8.28
C ALA A 183 -22.54 -22.72 6.89
N GLU A 184 -23.34 -21.83 6.33
CA GLU A 184 -23.12 -21.21 5.03
C GLU A 184 -22.77 -19.72 5.20
N PRO A 185 -21.85 -19.20 4.38
CA PRO A 185 -21.53 -17.79 4.34
C PRO A 185 -22.73 -16.93 3.92
N GLU A 186 -22.84 -15.73 4.46
CA GLU A 186 -23.81 -14.73 4.01
C GLU A 186 -23.47 -14.29 2.57
N THR A 187 -24.41 -14.39 1.63
CA THR A 187 -24.17 -13.94 0.25
C THR A 187 -24.36 -12.43 0.13
N ARG A 188 -23.35 -11.77 -0.43
CA ARG A 188 -23.32 -10.33 -0.71
C ARG A 188 -23.18 -10.08 -2.20
N GLY A 189 -23.91 -9.10 -2.71
CA GLY A 189 -23.93 -8.75 -4.13
C GLY A 189 -25.29 -8.97 -4.79
N PRO A 190 -25.39 -9.20 -6.12
CA PRO A 190 -24.24 -9.23 -7.02
C PRO A 190 -23.61 -7.84 -7.23
N TYR A 191 -22.29 -7.81 -7.38
CA TYR A 191 -21.52 -6.62 -7.75
C TYR A 191 -21.10 -6.66 -9.23
N ASP A 192 -20.83 -5.50 -9.82
CA ASP A 192 -20.19 -5.45 -11.14
C ASP A 192 -18.70 -5.75 -11.02
N LEU A 193 -18.05 -5.25 -9.95
CA LEU A 193 -16.65 -5.48 -9.64
C LEU A 193 -16.45 -5.75 -8.13
N VAL A 194 -15.77 -6.84 -7.80
CA VAL A 194 -15.30 -7.14 -6.44
C VAL A 194 -13.80 -6.91 -6.39
N VAL A 195 -13.35 -5.91 -5.63
CA VAL A 195 -11.94 -5.56 -5.45
C VAL A 195 -11.46 -6.09 -4.11
N ILE A 196 -10.46 -6.98 -4.12
CA ILE A 196 -9.85 -7.54 -2.92
C ILE A 196 -8.48 -6.91 -2.69
N GLY A 197 -8.34 -6.21 -1.56
CA GLY A 197 -7.17 -5.43 -1.17
C GLY A 197 -7.42 -3.93 -1.26
N GLY A 198 -7.36 -3.23 -0.12
CA GLY A 198 -7.63 -1.79 0.03
C GLY A 198 -6.37 -0.93 0.00
N GLY A 199 -5.26 -1.40 -0.61
CA GLY A 199 -4.07 -0.60 -0.88
C GLY A 199 -4.32 0.46 -1.97
N TYR A 200 -3.28 1.20 -2.37
CA TYR A 200 -3.37 2.23 -3.43
C TYR A 200 -4.01 1.70 -4.72
N SER A 201 -3.65 0.48 -5.14
CA SER A 201 -4.23 -0.16 -6.33
C SER A 201 -5.71 -0.47 -6.18
N GLY A 202 -6.12 -1.01 -5.03
CA GLY A 202 -7.53 -1.33 -4.80
C GLY A 202 -8.41 -0.09 -4.66
N MET A 203 -7.94 0.95 -3.95
CA MET A 203 -8.64 2.24 -3.89
C MET A 203 -8.79 2.86 -5.28
N GLY A 204 -7.71 2.89 -6.08
CA GLY A 204 -7.77 3.39 -7.47
C GLY A 204 -8.79 2.64 -8.32
N SER A 205 -8.82 1.29 -8.20
CA SER A 205 -9.75 0.43 -8.93
C SER A 205 -11.21 0.67 -8.51
N ALA A 206 -11.47 0.69 -7.20
CA ALA A 206 -12.82 0.87 -6.68
C ALA A 206 -13.39 2.26 -7.02
N LEU A 207 -12.61 3.33 -6.79
CA LEU A 207 -13.03 4.70 -7.09
C LEU A 207 -13.29 4.91 -8.58
N ALA A 208 -12.39 4.44 -9.45
CA ALA A 208 -12.55 4.58 -10.89
C ALA A 208 -13.78 3.81 -11.42
N ALA A 209 -13.97 2.57 -10.96
CA ALA A 209 -15.11 1.75 -11.35
C ALA A 209 -16.44 2.35 -10.89
N ALA A 210 -16.52 2.78 -9.62
CA ALA A 210 -17.71 3.39 -9.04
C ALA A 210 -18.10 4.70 -9.75
N ARG A 211 -17.12 5.56 -10.01
CA ARG A 211 -17.33 6.81 -10.79
C ARG A 211 -17.79 6.55 -12.21
N MET A 212 -17.42 5.42 -12.80
CA MET A 212 -17.92 4.98 -14.11
C MET A 212 -19.25 4.21 -14.02
N GLY A 213 -19.96 4.28 -12.91
CA GLY A 213 -21.33 3.78 -12.73
C GLY A 213 -21.44 2.30 -12.44
N LEU A 214 -20.39 1.65 -11.95
CA LEU A 214 -20.41 0.26 -11.50
C LEU A 214 -20.75 0.14 -10.00
N LYS A 215 -21.46 -0.92 -9.63
CA LYS A 215 -21.61 -1.33 -8.22
C LYS A 215 -20.39 -2.12 -7.79
N VAL A 216 -19.67 -1.63 -6.78
CA VAL A 216 -18.35 -2.14 -6.37
C VAL A 216 -18.36 -2.61 -4.91
N ALA A 217 -17.78 -3.79 -4.63
CA ALA A 217 -17.34 -4.15 -3.28
C ALA A 217 -15.83 -3.90 -3.18
N LEU A 218 -15.39 -3.16 -2.17
CA LEU A 218 -13.98 -3.04 -1.79
C LEU A 218 -13.76 -3.74 -0.47
N VAL A 219 -12.97 -4.81 -0.50
CA VAL A 219 -12.70 -5.69 0.65
C VAL A 219 -11.26 -5.49 1.11
N GLN A 220 -11.08 -5.19 2.39
CA GLN A 220 -9.77 -4.97 3.00
C GLN A 220 -9.65 -5.77 4.30
N ASN A 221 -8.54 -6.51 4.45
CA ASN A 221 -8.30 -7.40 5.59
C ASN A 221 -7.83 -6.69 6.87
N ARG A 222 -7.74 -5.36 6.86
CA ARG A 222 -7.30 -4.54 8.01
C ARG A 222 -8.23 -3.36 8.25
N PRO A 223 -8.12 -2.70 9.42
CA PRO A 223 -9.02 -1.59 9.79
C PRO A 223 -8.78 -0.31 8.99
N VAL A 224 -7.68 -0.21 8.23
CA VAL A 224 -7.32 1.00 7.48
C VAL A 224 -7.04 0.70 6.01
N LEU A 225 -7.25 1.71 5.16
CA LEU A 225 -6.91 1.71 3.75
C LEU A 225 -5.48 2.21 3.52
N GLY A 226 -4.89 1.90 2.36
CA GLY A 226 -3.57 2.39 1.95
C GLY A 226 -2.50 1.31 1.82
N GLY A 227 -2.68 0.15 2.47
CA GLY A 227 -1.67 -0.93 2.45
C GLY A 227 -0.33 -0.47 3.01
N ASN A 228 0.77 -0.58 2.26
CA ASN A 228 2.08 -0.10 2.71
C ASN A 228 2.11 1.43 2.93
N GLY A 229 1.24 2.20 2.29
CA GLY A 229 1.05 3.64 2.49
C GLY A 229 -0.04 3.95 3.51
N SER A 230 -0.13 3.19 4.59
CA SER A 230 -0.99 3.43 5.75
C SER A 230 -0.19 3.75 6.99
N SER A 231 -0.85 4.21 8.04
CA SER A 231 -0.24 4.45 9.34
C SER A 231 0.32 3.20 10.00
N GLU A 232 -0.10 2.00 9.56
CA GLU A 232 0.39 0.72 10.11
C GLU A 232 1.77 0.32 9.59
N VAL A 233 2.10 0.67 8.33
CA VAL A 233 3.38 0.30 7.68
C VAL A 233 4.30 1.49 7.47
N ARG A 234 3.75 2.68 7.23
CA ARG A 234 4.41 4.00 7.15
C ARG A 234 5.46 4.13 6.04
N VAL A 235 5.20 3.54 4.88
CA VAL A 235 6.00 3.79 3.67
C VAL A 235 5.38 4.94 2.88
N TRP A 236 6.13 6.02 2.66
CA TRP A 236 5.66 7.13 1.84
C TRP A 236 5.41 6.73 0.38
N ALA A 237 4.38 7.31 -0.24
CA ALA A 237 3.97 6.93 -1.57
C ALA A 237 4.87 7.56 -2.64
N MET A 238 5.69 6.73 -3.30
CA MET A 238 6.59 7.14 -4.37
C MET A 238 5.97 6.93 -5.76
N GLY A 239 6.65 7.49 -6.77
CA GLY A 239 6.20 7.57 -8.16
C GLY A 239 5.59 8.93 -8.48
N LEU A 240 5.62 9.30 -9.75
CA LEU A 240 5.02 10.54 -10.27
C LEU A 240 3.75 10.17 -11.05
N ILE A 241 2.73 11.01 -10.95
CA ILE A 241 1.40 10.81 -11.53
C ILE A 241 1.08 11.88 -12.56
N ARG A 242 -0.04 11.72 -13.29
CA ARG A 242 -0.59 12.72 -14.23
C ARG A 242 0.39 13.09 -15.33
N ARG A 243 0.96 12.09 -16.04
CA ARG A 243 1.95 12.28 -17.11
C ARG A 243 1.88 11.19 -18.17
N GLY A 244 2.79 11.21 -19.13
CA GLY A 244 2.83 10.27 -20.24
C GLY A 244 1.73 10.50 -21.26
N LYS A 245 1.31 9.44 -21.95
CA LYS A 245 0.27 9.48 -23.00
C LYS A 245 -1.09 9.92 -22.47
N TYR A 246 -1.42 9.57 -21.21
CA TYR A 246 -2.73 9.87 -20.60
C TYR A 246 -2.58 10.66 -19.31
N PRO A 247 -2.34 12.00 -19.37
CA PRO A 247 -2.05 12.80 -18.17
C PRO A 247 -3.22 12.99 -17.19
N ARG A 248 -4.39 12.43 -17.48
CA ARG A 248 -5.53 12.32 -16.56
C ARG A 248 -5.38 11.14 -15.60
N VAL A 249 -4.65 10.10 -16.01
CA VAL A 249 -4.36 8.94 -15.15
C VAL A 249 -3.49 9.37 -14.00
N GLY A 250 -3.96 9.10 -12.79
CA GLY A 250 -3.34 9.53 -11.52
C GLY A 250 -4.06 10.67 -10.82
N GLU A 251 -5.08 11.32 -11.44
CA GLU A 251 -5.88 12.34 -10.74
C GLU A 251 -6.67 11.74 -9.56
N ILE A 252 -7.15 10.49 -9.67
CA ILE A 252 -7.77 9.76 -8.57
C ILE A 252 -6.74 9.49 -7.46
N VAL A 253 -5.52 9.12 -7.84
CA VAL A 253 -4.43 8.89 -6.87
C VAL A 253 -4.06 10.18 -6.12
N GLU A 254 -3.99 11.33 -6.83
CA GLU A 254 -3.71 12.63 -6.23
C GLU A 254 -4.73 13.00 -5.16
N GLU A 255 -6.00 12.63 -5.36
CA GLU A 255 -7.10 12.93 -4.44
C GLU A 255 -6.93 12.21 -3.10
N PHE A 256 -6.61 10.91 -3.10
CA PHE A 256 -6.49 10.12 -1.87
C PHE A 256 -5.06 9.98 -1.33
N CYS A 257 -4.04 10.37 -2.09
CA CYS A 257 -2.65 10.29 -1.66
C CYS A 257 -2.41 11.09 -0.39
N ASP A 258 -1.61 10.52 0.52
CA ASP A 258 -1.17 11.18 1.76
C ASP A 258 -0.03 12.19 1.52
N HIS A 259 0.33 12.92 2.58
CA HIS A 259 1.38 13.94 2.57
C HIS A 259 2.70 13.47 3.17
N ALA A 260 2.87 12.18 3.45
CA ALA A 260 4.13 11.65 3.94
C ALA A 260 5.27 11.94 2.97
N THR A 261 6.40 12.39 3.51
CA THR A 261 7.60 12.77 2.73
C THR A 261 8.82 11.92 3.05
N LYS A 262 8.68 10.97 3.99
CA LYS A 262 9.73 10.04 4.41
C LYS A 262 9.14 8.72 4.92
N SER A 263 10.00 7.71 5.11
CA SER A 263 9.70 6.42 5.74
C SER A 263 10.66 6.15 6.90
N PRO A 264 10.17 5.88 8.12
CA PRO A 264 8.77 6.04 8.50
C PRO A 264 8.39 7.49 8.70
N GLY A 265 7.16 7.84 8.30
CA GLY A 265 6.52 9.11 8.67
C GLY A 265 5.84 9.00 10.05
N THR A 266 5.14 10.04 10.48
CA THR A 266 4.26 9.99 11.65
C THR A 266 2.93 9.32 11.30
N TYR A 267 2.14 8.96 12.31
CA TYR A 267 0.81 8.38 12.12
C TYR A 267 -0.10 9.30 11.29
N GLU A 268 -0.09 10.59 11.61
CA GLU A 268 -0.96 11.61 11.05
C GLU A 268 -0.66 11.90 9.57
N GLU A 269 0.63 11.79 9.16
CA GLU A 269 1.05 12.06 7.77
C GLU A 269 0.43 11.10 6.75
N PHE A 270 0.00 9.90 7.18
CA PHE A 270 -0.61 8.90 6.30
C PHE A 270 -2.11 9.09 6.07
N GLU A 271 -2.78 9.96 6.81
CA GLU A 271 -4.15 10.41 6.56
C GLU A 271 -5.15 9.26 6.29
N ASP A 272 -5.12 8.18 7.06
CA ASP A 272 -5.98 6.99 6.83
C ASP A 272 -7.47 7.37 6.83
N ALA A 273 -7.89 8.27 7.73
CA ALA A 273 -9.27 8.76 7.78
C ALA A 273 -9.68 9.53 6.50
N LYS A 274 -8.75 10.21 5.81
CA LYS A 274 -9.00 10.86 4.51
C LYS A 274 -9.28 9.81 3.45
N LYS A 275 -8.45 8.77 3.38
CA LYS A 275 -8.60 7.66 2.42
C LYS A 275 -9.96 6.98 2.59
N GLU A 276 -10.34 6.63 3.83
CA GLU A 276 -11.63 6.02 4.14
C GLU A 276 -12.80 6.94 3.79
N ARG A 277 -12.73 8.22 4.17
CA ARG A 277 -13.78 9.20 3.87
C ARG A 277 -14.02 9.35 2.36
N ILE A 278 -12.96 9.38 1.54
CA ILE A 278 -13.07 9.49 0.08
C ILE A 278 -13.76 8.26 -0.50
N VAL A 279 -13.40 7.07 -0.07
CA VAL A 279 -14.01 5.82 -0.53
C VAL A 279 -15.49 5.73 -0.10
N ARG A 280 -15.80 6.04 1.16
CA ARG A 280 -17.19 6.02 1.68
C ARG A 280 -18.08 7.12 1.10
N ALA A 281 -17.51 8.17 0.54
CA ALA A 281 -18.26 9.22 -0.14
C ALA A 281 -18.77 8.79 -1.53
N GLU A 282 -18.26 7.69 -2.10
CA GLU A 282 -18.74 7.17 -3.39
C GLU A 282 -19.94 6.23 -3.17
N PRO A 283 -21.15 6.60 -3.60
CA PRO A 283 -22.38 5.85 -3.29
C PRO A 283 -22.41 4.45 -3.91
N ASN A 284 -21.62 4.21 -4.94
CA ASN A 284 -21.53 2.93 -5.63
C ASN A 284 -20.48 1.98 -5.03
N ILE A 285 -19.83 2.34 -3.90
CA ILE A 285 -18.87 1.48 -3.20
C ILE A 285 -19.43 0.99 -1.87
N ASP A 286 -19.53 -0.32 -1.72
CA ASP A 286 -19.67 -0.97 -0.42
C ASP A 286 -18.27 -1.30 0.11
N LEU A 287 -17.83 -0.63 1.19
CA LEU A 287 -16.52 -0.83 1.82
C LEU A 287 -16.61 -1.80 2.99
N PHE A 288 -15.81 -2.86 2.94
CA PHE A 288 -15.67 -3.90 3.96
C PHE A 288 -14.23 -3.90 4.51
N LEU A 289 -14.04 -3.27 5.65
CA LEU A 289 -12.79 -3.34 6.43
C LEU A 289 -12.79 -4.60 7.32
N ASP A 290 -11.65 -4.95 7.89
CA ASP A 290 -11.48 -6.13 8.75
C ASP A 290 -12.06 -7.42 8.12
N THR A 291 -11.93 -7.57 6.79
CA THR A 291 -12.53 -8.65 6.01
C THR A 291 -11.47 -9.35 5.16
N HIS A 292 -11.11 -10.58 5.54
CA HIS A 292 -10.02 -11.37 4.95
C HIS A 292 -10.55 -12.39 3.95
N ALA A 293 -10.10 -12.31 2.68
CA ALA A 293 -10.46 -13.27 1.64
C ALA A 293 -9.60 -14.55 1.75
N PHE A 294 -10.24 -15.73 1.79
CA PHE A 294 -9.55 -17.00 2.01
C PHE A 294 -9.97 -18.14 1.07
N ALA A 295 -11.08 -17.99 0.32
CA ALA A 295 -11.52 -19.00 -0.63
C ALA A 295 -12.14 -18.37 -1.88
N VAL A 296 -11.99 -19.06 -3.00
CA VAL A 296 -12.55 -18.68 -4.31
C VAL A 296 -13.33 -19.87 -4.87
N GLU A 297 -14.55 -19.63 -5.33
CA GLU A 297 -15.32 -20.55 -6.12
C GLU A 297 -15.17 -20.23 -7.61
N ARG A 298 -14.71 -21.18 -8.40
CA ARG A 298 -14.48 -21.04 -9.84
C ARG A 298 -15.30 -22.08 -10.61
N VAL A 299 -15.98 -21.65 -11.66
CA VAL A 299 -16.70 -22.53 -12.58
C VAL A 299 -16.16 -22.32 -14.00
N GLY A 300 -15.56 -23.35 -14.56
CA GLY A 300 -14.80 -23.23 -15.80
C GLY A 300 -13.64 -22.25 -15.64
N ASP A 301 -13.57 -21.24 -16.51
CA ASP A 301 -12.51 -20.23 -16.49
C ASP A 301 -12.95 -18.91 -15.81
N ARG A 302 -14.03 -18.95 -15.02
CA ARG A 302 -14.60 -17.77 -14.36
C ARG A 302 -14.71 -17.95 -12.85
N ILE A 303 -14.38 -16.91 -12.11
CA ILE A 303 -14.68 -16.80 -10.69
C ILE A 303 -16.17 -16.49 -10.54
N GLU A 304 -16.87 -17.26 -9.71
CA GLU A 304 -18.25 -17.02 -9.32
C GLU A 304 -18.34 -16.22 -8.02
N SER A 305 -17.47 -16.54 -7.06
CA SER A 305 -17.50 -15.89 -5.76
C SER A 305 -16.14 -15.91 -5.07
N VAL A 306 -15.97 -14.96 -4.12
CA VAL A 306 -14.88 -14.93 -3.16
C VAL A 306 -15.49 -15.00 -1.76
N THR A 307 -15.04 -15.96 -0.94
CA THR A 307 -15.45 -16.07 0.47
C THR A 307 -14.44 -15.38 1.37
N CYS A 308 -14.96 -14.55 2.26
CA CYS A 308 -14.17 -13.75 3.19
C CYS A 308 -14.62 -13.99 4.63
N LEU A 309 -13.69 -13.83 5.57
CA LEU A 309 -13.87 -13.89 7.00
C LEU A 309 -13.85 -12.46 7.59
N ASP A 310 -14.85 -12.10 8.38
CA ASP A 310 -14.78 -10.94 9.26
C ASP A 310 -13.78 -11.24 10.38
N THR A 311 -12.71 -10.48 10.48
CA THR A 311 -11.56 -10.76 11.36
C THR A 311 -11.82 -10.45 12.84
N ARG A 312 -13.00 -9.97 13.20
CA ARG A 312 -13.40 -9.72 14.59
C ARG A 312 -14.46 -10.70 15.08
N THR A 313 -15.28 -11.20 14.16
CA THR A 313 -16.46 -12.02 14.52
C THR A 313 -16.41 -13.45 14.01
N ASN A 314 -15.41 -13.77 13.18
CA ASN A 314 -15.29 -15.05 12.47
C ASN A 314 -16.51 -15.40 11.59
N ARG A 315 -17.37 -14.42 11.26
CA ARG A 315 -18.47 -14.61 10.32
C ARG A 315 -17.96 -14.60 8.90
N GLU A 316 -18.51 -15.50 8.11
CA GLU A 316 -18.14 -15.60 6.71
C GLU A 316 -19.16 -14.91 5.79
N SER A 317 -18.65 -14.23 4.76
CA SER A 317 -19.44 -13.61 3.70
C SER A 317 -18.92 -14.08 2.33
N ARG A 318 -19.84 -14.40 1.41
CA ARG A 318 -19.57 -14.79 0.03
C ARG A 318 -19.90 -13.64 -0.91
N PHE A 319 -18.90 -13.04 -1.53
CA PHE A 319 -19.04 -11.94 -2.47
C PHE A 319 -19.19 -12.47 -3.89
N THR A 320 -20.32 -12.17 -4.53
CA THR A 320 -20.60 -12.53 -5.92
C THR A 320 -20.43 -11.33 -6.83
N GLY A 321 -19.86 -11.52 -8.03
CA GLY A 321 -19.61 -10.42 -8.95
C GLY A 321 -19.43 -10.86 -10.39
N ARG A 322 -19.54 -9.90 -11.32
CA ARG A 322 -19.25 -10.14 -12.74
C ARG A 322 -17.74 -10.22 -12.99
N PHE A 323 -16.98 -9.34 -12.34
CA PHE A 323 -15.54 -9.24 -12.40
C PHE A 323 -14.93 -9.15 -11.01
N PHE A 324 -13.69 -9.62 -10.90
CA PHE A 324 -12.89 -9.58 -9.69
C PHE A 324 -11.58 -8.89 -9.98
N CYS A 325 -11.03 -8.16 -8.98
CA CYS A 325 -9.72 -7.53 -9.08
C CYS A 325 -8.86 -7.98 -7.90
N ASP A 326 -7.75 -8.66 -8.19
CA ASP A 326 -6.73 -8.97 -7.21
C ASP A 326 -5.82 -7.73 -7.02
N ALA A 327 -6.03 -7.02 -5.92
CA ALA A 327 -5.22 -5.90 -5.45
C ALA A 327 -4.54 -6.21 -4.11
N THR A 328 -4.43 -7.50 -3.75
CA THR A 328 -3.88 -7.97 -2.46
C THR A 328 -2.38 -7.73 -2.32
N GLY A 329 -1.68 -7.53 -3.44
CA GLY A 329 -0.21 -7.42 -3.50
C GLY A 329 0.52 -8.76 -3.34
N HIS A 330 -0.23 -9.86 -3.16
CA HIS A 330 0.27 -11.22 -2.97
C HIS A 330 -0.34 -12.23 -3.96
N ALA A 331 -1.13 -11.75 -4.92
CA ALA A 331 -1.86 -12.58 -5.88
C ALA A 331 -2.73 -13.66 -5.20
N VAL A 332 -3.40 -13.29 -4.10
CA VAL A 332 -4.19 -14.23 -3.29
C VAL A 332 -5.36 -14.78 -4.09
N ILE A 333 -6.12 -13.91 -4.75
CA ILE A 333 -7.33 -14.31 -5.50
C ILE A 333 -6.94 -15.09 -6.75
N GLY A 334 -5.91 -14.64 -7.49
CA GLY A 334 -5.40 -15.39 -8.63
C GLY A 334 -4.95 -16.79 -8.26
N HIS A 335 -4.19 -16.92 -7.17
CA HIS A 335 -3.73 -18.22 -6.68
C HIS A 335 -4.89 -19.13 -6.25
N LEU A 336 -5.83 -18.63 -5.45
CA LEU A 336 -7.00 -19.38 -5.00
C LEU A 336 -7.92 -19.79 -6.16
N ALA A 337 -7.98 -18.97 -7.22
CA ALA A 337 -8.69 -19.28 -8.45
C ALA A 337 -7.93 -20.27 -9.37
N GLY A 338 -6.69 -20.63 -9.03
CA GLY A 338 -5.85 -21.50 -9.87
C GLY A 338 -5.32 -20.81 -11.13
N ALA A 339 -5.19 -19.46 -11.13
CA ALA A 339 -4.50 -18.73 -12.18
C ALA A 339 -3.00 -19.07 -12.19
N GLU A 340 -2.39 -19.02 -13.36
CA GLU A 340 -0.94 -19.21 -13.46
C GLU A 340 -0.21 -18.04 -12.79
N THR A 341 0.63 -18.39 -11.82
CA THR A 341 1.41 -17.41 -11.03
C THR A 341 2.90 -17.74 -11.07
N VAL A 342 3.73 -16.71 -10.90
CA VAL A 342 5.17 -16.84 -10.78
C VAL A 342 5.66 -16.19 -9.48
N MET A 343 6.69 -16.78 -8.89
CA MET A 343 7.42 -16.24 -7.76
C MET A 343 8.82 -16.85 -7.79
N GLU A 344 9.84 -16.03 -7.70
CA GLU A 344 11.21 -16.51 -7.64
C GLU A 344 11.43 -17.32 -6.35
N GLU A 345 12.20 -18.40 -6.43
CA GLU A 345 12.53 -19.20 -5.24
C GLU A 345 13.54 -18.49 -4.33
N LYS A 346 14.45 -17.72 -4.93
CA LYS A 346 15.53 -16.99 -4.25
C LYS A 346 15.75 -15.61 -4.84
N GLY A 347 16.42 -14.75 -4.08
CA GLY A 347 16.80 -13.41 -4.54
C GLY A 347 15.62 -12.44 -4.64
N ARG A 348 14.49 -12.76 -4.02
CA ARG A 348 13.35 -11.83 -3.94
C ARG A 348 13.70 -10.62 -3.10
N MET A 349 13.02 -9.52 -3.36
CA MET A 349 12.99 -8.41 -2.42
C MET A 349 12.26 -8.81 -1.14
N GLY A 350 12.79 -8.44 0.01
CA GLY A 350 12.30 -8.86 1.30
C GLY A 350 11.10 -8.10 1.83
N MET A 351 10.89 -8.20 3.14
CA MET A 351 9.88 -7.51 3.91
C MET A 351 10.54 -6.59 4.94
N SER A 352 10.09 -5.34 5.01
CA SER A 352 10.57 -4.36 5.99
C SER A 352 9.63 -4.29 7.18
N ASN A 353 10.21 -4.25 8.40
CA ASN A 353 9.54 -3.79 9.61
C ASN A 353 10.32 -2.58 10.12
N MET A 354 9.85 -1.39 9.79
CA MET A 354 10.51 -0.15 10.15
C MET A 354 10.31 0.20 11.62
N TRP A 355 11.14 1.08 12.14
CA TRP A 355 11.07 1.54 13.52
C TRP A 355 11.53 2.99 13.64
N ALA A 356 11.14 3.65 14.72
CA ALA A 356 11.51 5.01 15.03
C ALA A 356 11.79 5.18 16.53
N TRP A 357 12.68 6.09 16.86
CA TRP A 357 13.02 6.47 18.23
C TRP A 357 13.20 7.97 18.33
N ALA A 358 13.20 8.49 19.55
CA ALA A 358 13.42 9.91 19.82
C ALA A 358 14.18 10.09 21.14
N GLU A 359 14.97 11.14 21.21
CA GLU A 359 15.57 11.57 22.48
C GLU A 359 14.53 12.31 23.34
N ARG A 360 14.64 12.16 24.67
CA ARG A 360 13.84 12.85 25.68
C ARG A 360 14.73 13.76 26.52
N ASP A 361 14.10 14.64 27.33
CA ASP A 361 14.81 15.55 28.21
C ASP A 361 15.48 14.86 29.40
N THR A 362 15.06 13.63 29.70
CA THR A 362 15.54 12.84 30.84
C THR A 362 15.94 11.44 30.41
N PRO A 363 16.88 10.79 31.16
CA PRO A 363 17.25 9.40 30.90
C PRO A 363 16.05 8.48 30.92
N GLN A 364 16.03 7.54 29.97
CA GLN A 364 15.01 6.53 29.79
C GLN A 364 15.62 5.14 30.01
N SER A 365 14.90 4.23 30.64
CA SER A 365 15.30 2.83 30.76
C SER A 365 14.69 2.01 29.62
N PHE A 366 15.37 0.93 29.24
CA PHE A 366 14.85 -0.10 28.34
C PHE A 366 15.23 -1.48 28.90
N PRO A 367 14.33 -2.46 28.90
CA PRO A 367 14.64 -3.81 29.38
C PRO A 367 15.74 -4.47 28.53
N GLU A 368 16.58 -5.30 29.14
CA GLU A 368 17.50 -6.18 28.42
C GLU A 368 16.73 -7.14 27.51
N THR A 369 17.23 -7.33 26.28
CA THR A 369 16.62 -8.20 25.29
C THR A 369 17.57 -9.33 24.83
N PRO A 370 17.91 -10.28 25.71
CA PRO A 370 18.87 -11.35 25.39
C PRO A 370 18.40 -12.28 24.25
N TRP A 371 17.10 -12.28 23.97
CA TRP A 371 16.46 -13.03 22.90
C TRP A 371 16.55 -12.34 21.53
N ALA A 372 16.87 -11.06 21.48
CA ALA A 372 17.05 -10.30 20.25
C ALA A 372 18.35 -10.69 19.52
N LEU A 373 18.59 -10.15 18.33
CA LEU A 373 19.88 -10.34 17.66
C LEU A 373 20.98 -9.64 18.47
N PRO A 374 22.15 -10.28 18.67
CA PRO A 374 23.26 -9.71 19.44
C PRO A 374 23.99 -8.66 18.60
N LEU A 375 23.45 -7.45 18.54
CA LEU A 375 23.97 -6.35 17.75
C LEU A 375 24.77 -5.37 18.59
N THR A 376 25.68 -4.65 17.91
CA THR A 376 26.43 -3.51 18.42
C THR A 376 26.10 -2.28 17.58
N MET A 377 26.58 -1.09 17.97
CA MET A 377 26.35 0.15 17.19
C MET A 377 26.99 0.10 15.80
N ASP A 378 27.96 -0.79 15.58
CA ASP A 378 28.61 -1.00 14.28
C ASP A 378 27.77 -1.89 13.35
N ASP A 379 26.74 -2.56 13.86
CA ASP A 379 25.95 -3.54 13.10
C ASP A 379 24.77 -2.93 12.35
N PHE A 380 24.55 -1.64 12.38
CA PHE A 380 23.45 -1.03 11.65
C PHE A 380 23.86 0.33 11.04
N PRO A 381 23.23 0.69 9.91
CA PRO A 381 23.69 1.82 9.12
C PRO A 381 23.60 3.14 9.89
N TYR A 382 24.59 3.97 9.64
CA TYR A 382 24.78 5.30 10.16
C TYR A 382 25.00 6.27 8.99
N PRO A 383 24.55 7.50 9.01
CA PRO A 383 24.02 8.31 10.12
C PRO A 383 22.62 7.86 10.57
N ARG A 384 22.30 8.15 11.84
CA ARG A 384 21.07 7.73 12.53
C ARG A 384 19.77 8.31 11.95
N ASP A 385 19.85 9.31 11.10
CA ASP A 385 18.71 9.83 10.32
C ASP A 385 18.02 8.76 9.47
N HIS A 386 18.71 7.63 9.23
CA HIS A 386 18.23 6.49 8.47
C HIS A 386 17.83 5.29 9.34
N HIS A 387 17.79 5.43 10.69
CA HIS A 387 17.34 4.33 11.55
C HIS A 387 15.87 4.01 11.27
N GLY A 388 15.56 2.71 11.21
CA GLY A 388 14.21 2.23 10.99
C GLY A 388 13.63 2.44 9.60
N GLN A 389 14.39 2.92 8.66
CA GLN A 389 13.95 3.12 7.28
C GLN A 389 13.82 1.80 6.49
N TRP A 390 13.46 1.90 5.22
CA TRP A 390 13.14 0.80 4.33
C TRP A 390 14.22 -0.28 4.16
N PHE A 391 15.48 -0.01 4.46
CA PHE A 391 16.58 -0.97 4.35
C PHE A 391 16.68 -1.95 5.54
N TRP A 392 15.85 -1.80 6.58
CA TRP A 392 15.63 -2.83 7.60
C TRP A 392 14.71 -3.89 7.03
N GLU A 393 15.28 -4.87 6.38
CA GLU A 393 14.59 -5.78 5.47
C GLU A 393 15.23 -7.16 5.52
N SER A 394 14.40 -8.19 5.61
CA SER A 394 14.84 -9.59 5.60
C SER A 394 13.88 -10.48 4.82
N GLY A 395 14.18 -11.78 4.76
CA GLY A 395 13.32 -12.75 4.11
C GLY A 395 13.56 -12.93 2.61
N PHE A 396 14.71 -12.50 2.09
CA PHE A 396 15.04 -12.56 0.65
C PHE A 396 14.92 -13.96 0.05
N ASP A 397 15.32 -14.99 0.80
CA ASP A 397 15.27 -16.41 0.39
C ASP A 397 14.29 -17.23 1.24
N LYS A 398 13.40 -16.56 2.01
CA LYS A 398 12.33 -17.20 2.77
C LYS A 398 11.02 -17.14 2.01
N ASP A 399 10.11 -18.03 2.29
CA ASP A 399 8.78 -17.97 1.71
C ASP A 399 8.01 -16.74 2.27
N PRO A 400 7.71 -15.70 1.46
CA PRO A 400 7.06 -14.49 1.94
C PRO A 400 5.58 -14.67 2.27
N LEU A 401 5.04 -15.87 2.06
CA LEU A 401 3.64 -16.22 2.29
C LEU A 401 3.51 -17.31 3.36
N GLY A 402 4.28 -18.41 3.22
CA GLY A 402 4.22 -19.54 4.15
C GLY A 402 5.11 -19.36 5.41
N ASP A 403 6.02 -18.37 5.44
CA ASP A 403 6.85 -18.04 6.60
C ASP A 403 6.84 -16.53 6.91
N ALA A 404 5.76 -15.85 6.56
CA ALA A 404 5.63 -14.40 6.72
C ALA A 404 5.73 -13.97 8.20
N GLU A 405 5.13 -14.73 9.12
CA GLU A 405 5.25 -14.49 10.56
C GLU A 405 6.71 -14.65 11.04
N GLY A 406 7.42 -15.68 10.54
CA GLY A 406 8.83 -15.88 10.85
C GLY A 406 9.73 -14.75 10.35
N ILE A 407 9.47 -14.20 9.17
CA ILE A 407 10.20 -13.04 8.64
C ILE A 407 9.96 -11.81 9.51
N ARG A 408 8.70 -11.51 9.87
CA ARG A 408 8.35 -10.42 10.78
C ARG A 408 9.05 -10.57 12.14
N ASP A 409 8.98 -11.72 12.73
CA ASP A 409 9.56 -12.00 14.05
C ASP A 409 11.09 -11.86 14.03
N TRP A 410 11.74 -12.27 12.94
CA TRP A 410 13.17 -12.03 12.75
C TRP A 410 13.49 -10.53 12.67
N ASN A 411 12.71 -9.75 11.92
CA ASN A 411 12.86 -8.31 11.85
C ASN A 411 12.67 -7.64 13.22
N LEU A 412 11.70 -8.08 14.01
CA LEU A 412 11.52 -7.60 15.38
C LEU A 412 12.74 -7.90 16.25
N ARG A 413 13.33 -9.12 16.16
CA ARG A 413 14.58 -9.45 16.86
C ARG A 413 15.72 -8.53 16.44
N ALA A 414 15.83 -8.16 15.17
CA ALA A 414 16.83 -7.21 14.69
C ALA A 414 16.60 -5.81 15.27
N VAL A 415 15.36 -5.29 15.23
CA VAL A 415 15.01 -3.97 15.76
C VAL A 415 15.26 -3.88 17.25
N PHE A 416 14.78 -4.83 18.03
CA PHE A 416 14.99 -4.83 19.48
C PHE A 416 16.45 -5.06 19.86
N GLY A 417 17.22 -5.80 19.05
CA GLY A 417 18.66 -5.96 19.23
C GLY A 417 19.43 -4.65 18.98
N ALA A 418 19.08 -3.93 17.92
CA ALA A 418 19.67 -2.63 17.66
C ALA A 418 19.33 -1.60 18.75
N PHE A 419 18.07 -1.55 19.18
CA PHE A 419 17.70 -0.63 20.26
C PHE A 419 18.32 -1.03 21.60
N ASN A 420 18.52 -2.32 21.87
CA ASN A 420 19.26 -2.79 23.04
C ASN A 420 20.74 -2.36 22.98
N ALA A 421 21.40 -2.43 21.82
CA ALA A 421 22.76 -1.92 21.64
C ALA A 421 22.83 -0.40 21.92
N MET A 422 21.83 0.37 21.50
CA MET A 422 21.73 1.79 21.80
C MET A 422 21.54 2.08 23.29
N LYS A 423 20.77 1.27 24.02
CA LYS A 423 20.36 1.58 25.41
C LYS A 423 21.17 0.88 26.48
N ASN A 424 21.58 -0.35 26.23
CA ASN A 424 22.21 -1.21 27.24
C ASN A 424 23.60 -1.69 26.80
N GLY A 425 23.94 -1.52 25.52
CA GLY A 425 25.22 -1.90 24.93
C GLY A 425 26.22 -0.75 24.79
N ASP A 426 27.00 -0.80 23.71
CA ASP A 426 28.09 0.14 23.40
C ASP A 426 27.59 1.55 23.04
N GLY A 427 26.29 1.72 22.70
CA GLY A 427 25.65 3.03 22.46
C GLY A 427 25.09 3.70 23.72
N ALA A 428 25.16 3.10 24.89
CA ALA A 428 24.40 3.55 26.08
C ALA A 428 24.76 4.96 26.55
N ALA A 429 26.03 5.37 26.39
CA ALA A 429 26.49 6.71 26.78
C ALA A 429 25.87 7.81 25.89
N ASP A 430 25.76 7.54 24.59
CA ASP A 430 25.27 8.51 23.61
C ASP A 430 23.74 8.56 23.52
N HIS A 431 23.06 7.50 24.00
CA HIS A 431 21.61 7.30 23.86
C HIS A 431 20.88 7.14 25.20
N ALA A 432 21.42 7.70 26.28
CA ALA A 432 20.83 7.61 27.62
C ALA A 432 19.36 8.09 27.66
N THR A 433 19.01 9.09 26.82
CA THR A 433 17.66 9.69 26.77
C THR A 433 16.77 9.13 25.66
N ALA A 434 17.28 8.19 24.82
CA ALA A 434 16.52 7.60 23.72
C ALA A 434 15.35 6.73 24.22
N VAL A 435 14.20 6.85 23.55
CA VAL A 435 13.01 6.02 23.73
C VAL A 435 12.54 5.51 22.37
N LEU A 436 12.19 4.22 22.30
CA LEU A 436 11.56 3.63 21.14
C LEU A 436 10.13 4.18 21.02
N THR A 437 9.82 4.86 19.92
CA THR A 437 8.53 5.54 19.75
C THR A 437 7.55 4.76 18.89
N TRP A 438 8.07 3.92 18.00
CA TRP A 438 7.26 3.09 17.12
C TRP A 438 8.10 1.96 16.53
N VAL A 439 7.48 0.80 16.35
CA VAL A 439 7.98 -0.33 15.57
C VAL A 439 6.81 -0.86 14.73
N ALA A 440 7.07 -1.19 13.48
CA ALA A 440 6.03 -1.77 12.62
C ALA A 440 5.72 -3.22 13.05
N ALA A 441 4.56 -3.44 13.67
CA ALA A 441 4.03 -4.79 13.88
C ALA A 441 3.57 -5.41 12.55
N ILE A 442 3.12 -4.57 11.62
CA ILE A 442 2.69 -4.96 10.30
C ILE A 442 3.88 -4.85 9.32
N GLY A 443 4.21 -5.96 8.66
CA GLY A 443 5.29 -6.02 7.69
C GLY A 443 4.97 -5.28 6.39
N GLY A 444 5.97 -4.64 5.80
CA GLY A 444 5.89 -4.00 4.48
C GLY A 444 6.55 -4.87 3.40
N PRO A 445 5.87 -5.89 2.85
CA PRO A 445 6.44 -6.76 1.82
C PRO A 445 6.61 -6.00 0.50
N ARG A 446 7.70 -6.32 -0.22
CA ARG A 446 8.02 -5.70 -1.51
C ARG A 446 7.65 -6.58 -2.68
N GLU A 447 7.80 -7.87 -2.53
CA GLU A 447 7.62 -8.86 -3.58
C GLU A 447 7.02 -10.16 -3.04
N SER A 448 6.20 -10.80 -3.89
CA SER A 448 5.70 -12.15 -3.71
C SER A 448 5.19 -12.68 -5.06
N ARG A 449 4.12 -13.47 -5.07
CA ARG A 449 3.51 -14.00 -6.30
C ARG A 449 3.02 -12.88 -7.23
N ARG A 450 3.16 -13.12 -8.54
CA ARG A 450 2.59 -12.32 -9.64
C ARG A 450 1.74 -13.22 -10.51
N ILE A 451 0.60 -12.71 -11.00
CA ILE A 451 -0.30 -13.44 -11.91
C ILE A 451 0.17 -13.16 -13.34
N LEU A 452 0.16 -14.18 -14.20
CA LEU A 452 0.52 -13.99 -15.59
C LEU A 452 -0.65 -13.47 -16.43
N GLY A 453 -0.37 -12.39 -17.14
CA GLY A 453 -1.25 -11.79 -18.15
C GLY A 453 -0.84 -12.18 -19.57
N ASP A 454 -1.45 -11.54 -20.58
CA ASP A 454 -1.08 -11.75 -21.99
C ASP A 454 0.27 -11.12 -22.35
N VAL A 455 0.75 -10.19 -21.56
CA VAL A 455 2.11 -9.62 -21.63
C VAL A 455 2.79 -9.80 -20.28
N VAL A 456 4.00 -10.32 -20.29
CA VAL A 456 4.91 -10.28 -19.14
C VAL A 456 5.92 -9.19 -19.42
N LEU A 457 5.79 -8.05 -18.72
CA LEU A 457 6.69 -6.92 -18.89
C LEU A 457 8.08 -7.25 -18.33
N THR A 458 9.14 -6.99 -19.11
CA THR A 458 10.52 -7.25 -18.74
C THR A 458 11.30 -5.96 -18.48
N GLN A 459 12.47 -6.08 -17.86
CA GLN A 459 13.41 -4.97 -17.73
C GLN A 459 13.84 -4.42 -19.10
N ASP A 460 14.13 -5.31 -20.06
CA ASP A 460 14.59 -4.92 -21.38
C ASP A 460 13.51 -4.12 -22.13
N ASP A 461 12.24 -4.50 -22.03
CA ASP A 461 11.14 -3.71 -22.60
C ASP A 461 11.16 -2.26 -22.10
N ILE A 462 11.43 -2.06 -20.80
CA ILE A 462 11.43 -0.74 -20.16
C ILE A 462 12.68 0.06 -20.58
N VAL A 463 13.84 -0.57 -20.56
CA VAL A 463 15.13 0.07 -20.84
C VAL A 463 15.27 0.44 -22.30
N ASP A 464 14.83 -0.45 -23.21
CA ASP A 464 14.84 -0.25 -24.65
C ASP A 464 13.63 0.58 -25.13
N LYS A 465 12.76 1.01 -24.21
CA LYS A 465 11.55 1.81 -24.46
C LYS A 465 10.64 1.17 -25.50
N ARG A 466 10.47 -0.16 -25.42
CA ARG A 466 9.54 -0.89 -26.29
C ARG A 466 8.14 -0.31 -26.21
N GLU A 467 7.58 0.08 -27.33
CA GLU A 467 6.22 0.60 -27.37
C GLU A 467 5.20 -0.53 -27.44
N PHE A 468 4.16 -0.41 -26.60
CA PHE A 468 2.98 -1.24 -26.64
C PHE A 468 1.77 -0.41 -27.01
N PRO A 469 0.88 -0.86 -27.93
CA PRO A 469 -0.30 -0.10 -28.34
C PRO A 469 -1.22 0.28 -27.16
N ASP A 470 -1.25 -0.59 -26.15
CA ASP A 470 -2.03 -0.48 -24.92
C ASP A 470 -1.24 0.08 -23.72
N GLY A 471 -0.09 0.71 -23.96
CA GLY A 471 0.68 1.40 -22.93
C GLY A 471 -0.11 2.55 -22.30
N CYS A 472 -0.40 2.48 -20.99
CA CYS A 472 -1.37 3.38 -20.37
C CYS A 472 -0.99 3.92 -18.99
N VAL A 473 -0.14 3.24 -18.22
CA VAL A 473 0.26 3.68 -16.88
C VAL A 473 1.73 4.10 -16.86
N PRO A 474 2.04 5.39 -16.61
CA PRO A 474 3.42 5.86 -16.61
C PRO A 474 4.16 5.37 -15.36
N SER A 475 5.16 4.50 -15.53
CA SER A 475 6.10 4.16 -14.46
C SER A 475 7.31 5.09 -14.51
N THR A 476 7.53 5.82 -13.42
CA THR A 476 8.54 6.91 -13.35
C THR A 476 9.67 6.63 -12.37
N TRP A 477 9.62 5.51 -11.66
CA TRP A 477 10.66 5.14 -10.71
C TRP A 477 11.82 4.46 -11.45
N SER A 478 13.04 4.48 -10.89
CA SER A 478 14.11 3.61 -11.37
C SER A 478 13.73 2.15 -11.15
N ILE A 479 14.30 1.23 -11.89
CA ILE A 479 14.25 -0.19 -11.54
C ILE A 479 15.09 -0.34 -10.27
N ASP A 480 14.41 -0.55 -9.16
CA ASP A 480 14.91 -0.45 -7.79
C ASP A 480 14.76 -1.82 -7.13
N LEU A 481 15.83 -2.57 -7.12
CA LEU A 481 15.90 -3.91 -6.57
C LEU A 481 16.66 -3.90 -5.24
N HIS A 482 16.20 -4.69 -4.30
CA HIS A 482 16.76 -4.79 -2.98
C HIS A 482 17.43 -6.15 -2.80
N TYR A 483 18.71 -6.12 -2.43
CA TYR A 483 19.51 -7.31 -2.15
C TYR A 483 20.07 -7.27 -0.73
N PRO A 484 20.38 -8.40 -0.12
CA PRO A 484 21.10 -8.42 1.15
C PRO A 484 22.42 -7.65 1.03
N LYS A 485 22.68 -6.73 1.93
CA LYS A 485 24.01 -6.10 2.00
C LYS A 485 25.03 -7.16 2.40
N GLU A 486 26.14 -7.29 1.66
CA GLU A 486 27.10 -8.39 1.77
C GLU A 486 27.65 -8.60 3.19
N GLU A 487 27.87 -7.52 3.93
CA GLU A 487 28.33 -7.55 5.31
C GLU A 487 27.37 -8.34 6.21
N TYR A 488 26.05 -8.09 6.09
CA TYR A 488 25.02 -8.77 6.87
C TYR A 488 24.73 -10.17 6.35
N ALA A 489 24.89 -10.41 5.04
CA ALA A 489 24.81 -11.74 4.47
C ALA A 489 25.92 -12.67 5.02
N ARG A 490 27.10 -12.13 5.33
CA ARG A 490 28.18 -12.88 5.98
C ARG A 490 27.94 -13.12 7.46
N LYS A 491 27.41 -12.13 8.17
CA LYS A 491 27.17 -12.20 9.63
C LYS A 491 25.92 -13.00 9.99
N PHE A 492 24.87 -12.90 9.16
CA PHE A 492 23.57 -13.57 9.32
C PHE A 492 23.19 -14.31 8.03
N PRO A 493 23.94 -15.37 7.64
CA PRO A 493 23.80 -16.01 6.34
C PRO A 493 22.40 -16.62 6.11
N ASP A 494 21.73 -17.06 7.17
CA ASP A 494 20.40 -17.65 7.04
C ASP A 494 19.29 -16.63 6.78
N ASN A 495 19.43 -15.40 7.28
CA ASN A 495 18.45 -14.35 7.11
C ASN A 495 19.05 -12.95 7.37
N PRO A 496 19.76 -12.33 6.41
CA PRO A 496 20.26 -10.96 6.53
C PRO A 496 19.10 -9.98 6.80
N PHE A 497 19.33 -8.97 7.65
CA PHE A 497 18.27 -8.02 8.03
C PHE A 497 18.47 -6.60 7.51
N ILE A 498 19.52 -6.35 6.74
CA ILE A 498 19.77 -5.06 6.08
C ILE A 498 19.94 -5.29 4.59
N SER A 499 19.24 -4.49 3.80
CA SER A 499 19.36 -4.48 2.34
C SER A 499 20.18 -3.32 1.80
N ILE A 500 20.57 -3.45 0.56
CA ILE A 500 21.05 -2.38 -0.30
C ILE A 500 20.13 -2.29 -1.51
N ALA A 501 19.81 -1.08 -1.96
CA ALA A 501 19.06 -0.86 -3.18
C ALA A 501 20.01 -0.68 -4.37
N GLU A 502 19.80 -1.45 -5.42
CA GLU A 502 20.47 -1.29 -6.71
C GLU A 502 19.48 -0.66 -7.70
N HIS A 503 19.95 0.41 -8.37
CA HIS A 503 19.08 1.21 -9.23
C HIS A 503 19.54 1.17 -10.67
N ASP A 504 18.72 0.64 -11.57
CA ASP A 504 18.83 0.95 -12.99
C ASP A 504 18.05 2.23 -13.29
N ARG A 505 18.78 3.28 -13.67
CA ARG A 505 18.23 4.64 -13.86
C ARG A 505 17.90 4.97 -15.32
N ARG A 506 17.91 3.98 -16.22
CA ARG A 506 17.56 4.19 -17.64
C ARG A 506 16.06 4.37 -17.88
N VAL A 507 15.24 4.36 -16.86
CA VAL A 507 13.79 4.70 -16.92
C VAL A 507 13.63 6.20 -17.10
N ASP A 508 12.76 6.61 -18.02
CA ASP A 508 12.38 8.00 -18.17
C ASP A 508 11.51 8.44 -16.97
N ARG A 509 12.10 9.21 -16.07
CA ARG A 509 11.42 9.67 -14.85
C ARG A 509 10.49 10.85 -15.10
N SER A 510 10.59 11.51 -16.23
CA SER A 510 9.78 12.69 -16.55
C SER A 510 8.47 12.31 -17.25
N TYR A 511 8.54 11.63 -18.37
CA TYR A 511 7.38 11.12 -19.11
C TYR A 511 6.84 9.83 -18.47
N GLY A 512 7.70 8.95 -18.05
CA GLY A 512 7.40 7.62 -17.52
C GLY A 512 7.31 6.56 -18.63
N TYR A 513 7.68 5.33 -18.30
CA TYR A 513 7.48 4.20 -19.20
C TYR A 513 6.02 3.74 -19.18
N PRO A 514 5.30 3.65 -20.32
CA PRO A 514 3.88 3.30 -20.35
C PRO A 514 3.67 1.79 -20.19
N VAL A 515 3.38 1.34 -18.97
CA VAL A 515 3.06 -0.07 -18.65
C VAL A 515 1.81 -0.49 -19.44
N PRO A 516 1.84 -1.62 -20.18
CA PRO A 516 0.73 -2.04 -21.01
C PRO A 516 -0.45 -2.61 -20.19
N TYR A 517 -1.67 -2.36 -20.65
CA TYR A 517 -2.90 -2.85 -20.04
C TYR A 517 -2.96 -4.38 -19.97
N ARG A 518 -2.39 -5.09 -20.95
CA ARG A 518 -2.32 -6.56 -20.98
C ARG A 518 -1.53 -7.19 -19.82
N CYS A 519 -0.88 -6.38 -18.99
CA CYS A 519 -0.30 -6.79 -17.71
C CYS A 519 -1.31 -6.78 -16.56
N PHE A 520 -2.56 -6.30 -16.74
CA PHE A 520 -3.53 -6.01 -15.67
C PHE A 520 -4.72 -6.96 -15.64
N TYR A 521 -4.68 -8.06 -16.35
CA TYR A 521 -5.67 -9.13 -16.28
C TYR A 521 -5.02 -10.50 -16.45
N SER A 522 -5.67 -11.54 -15.89
CA SER A 522 -5.19 -12.91 -15.99
C SER A 522 -5.34 -13.46 -17.41
N LYS A 523 -4.34 -14.21 -17.88
CA LYS A 523 -4.40 -14.86 -19.19
C LYS A 523 -5.33 -16.07 -19.24
N ASP A 524 -5.64 -16.67 -18.08
CA ASP A 524 -6.33 -17.96 -17.94
C ASP A 524 -7.55 -17.94 -17.01
N VAL A 525 -7.87 -16.80 -16.41
CA VAL A 525 -9.11 -16.55 -15.65
C VAL A 525 -9.85 -15.38 -16.29
N GLU A 526 -10.94 -15.68 -17.01
CA GLU A 526 -11.59 -14.73 -17.92
C GLU A 526 -12.13 -13.45 -17.31
N ASN A 527 -12.47 -13.46 -16.01
CA ASN A 527 -13.08 -12.32 -15.33
C ASN A 527 -12.22 -11.79 -14.18
N LEU A 528 -10.90 -12.07 -14.21
CA LEU A 528 -9.95 -11.61 -13.19
C LEU A 528 -9.07 -10.50 -13.73
N PHE A 529 -9.23 -9.31 -13.16
CA PHE A 529 -8.27 -8.20 -13.22
C PHE A 529 -7.23 -8.31 -12.11
N MET A 530 -6.12 -7.62 -12.26
CA MET A 530 -5.08 -7.49 -11.24
C MET A 530 -4.45 -6.10 -11.28
N ALA A 531 -4.08 -5.57 -10.11
CA ALA A 531 -3.45 -4.27 -10.00
C ALA A 531 -2.44 -4.24 -8.85
N GLY A 532 -1.40 -3.42 -8.98
CA GLY A 532 -0.34 -3.31 -7.98
C GLY A 532 0.78 -4.34 -8.18
N ARG A 533 1.32 -4.89 -7.10
CA ARG A 533 2.47 -5.81 -7.17
C ARG A 533 2.16 -7.18 -7.79
N CYS A 534 0.88 -7.53 -7.93
CA CYS A 534 0.46 -8.82 -8.49
C CYS A 534 0.40 -8.86 -10.02
N ILE A 535 0.68 -7.76 -10.73
CA ILE A 535 0.59 -7.70 -12.19
C ILE A 535 1.63 -8.56 -12.89
N SER A 536 1.44 -8.76 -14.20
CA SER A 536 2.27 -9.62 -15.04
C SER A 536 3.59 -8.96 -15.45
N VAL A 537 4.61 -9.15 -14.63
CA VAL A 537 5.95 -8.58 -14.84
C VAL A 537 7.05 -9.55 -14.36
N THR A 538 8.29 -9.39 -14.83
CA THR A 538 9.46 -10.08 -14.25
C THR A 538 9.84 -9.46 -12.91
N HIS A 539 10.72 -10.14 -12.15
CA HIS A 539 11.30 -9.64 -10.91
C HIS A 539 11.94 -8.26 -11.11
N GLU A 540 12.73 -8.09 -12.15
CA GLU A 540 13.44 -6.85 -12.44
C GLU A 540 12.48 -5.71 -12.79
N ALA A 541 11.53 -5.98 -13.69
CA ALA A 541 10.53 -4.98 -14.06
C ALA A 541 9.65 -4.55 -12.88
N LEU A 542 9.40 -5.46 -11.92
CA LEU A 542 8.67 -5.14 -10.70
C LEU A 542 9.35 -4.00 -9.92
N GLY A 543 10.68 -3.90 -9.98
CA GLY A 543 11.44 -2.86 -9.29
C GLY A 543 10.96 -1.44 -9.57
N THR A 544 10.50 -1.13 -10.79
CA THR A 544 9.97 0.20 -11.11
C THR A 544 8.46 0.32 -10.93
N VAL A 545 7.69 -0.74 -11.22
CA VAL A 545 6.21 -0.62 -11.28
C VAL A 545 5.54 -0.76 -9.91
N ARG A 546 6.25 -1.30 -8.90
CA ARG A 546 5.70 -1.57 -7.55
C ARG A 546 5.47 -0.34 -6.66
N VAL A 547 5.98 0.84 -7.04
CA VAL A 547 5.80 2.04 -6.21
C VAL A 547 4.34 2.45 -6.16
N MET A 548 3.89 2.91 -4.98
CA MET A 548 2.47 2.99 -4.65
C MET A 548 1.65 3.88 -5.57
N LYS A 549 2.17 5.04 -6.01
CA LYS A 549 1.42 5.92 -6.93
C LYS A 549 1.24 5.28 -8.30
N THR A 550 2.25 4.54 -8.79
CA THR A 550 2.12 3.74 -10.02
C THR A 550 1.08 2.63 -9.85
N CYS A 551 1.10 1.93 -8.70
CA CYS A 551 0.08 0.92 -8.37
C CYS A 551 -1.34 1.53 -8.33
N GLY A 552 -1.49 2.74 -7.79
CA GLY A 552 -2.77 3.44 -7.75
C GLY A 552 -3.29 3.77 -9.15
N MET A 553 -2.42 4.19 -10.06
CA MET A 553 -2.76 4.42 -11.47
C MET A 553 -3.16 3.13 -12.21
N MET A 554 -2.51 2.00 -11.92
CA MET A 554 -2.94 0.69 -12.44
C MET A 554 -4.37 0.38 -12.01
N GLY A 555 -4.68 0.60 -10.74
CA GLY A 555 -6.05 0.46 -10.23
C GLY A 555 -7.04 1.35 -10.95
N GLU A 556 -6.70 2.63 -11.16
CA GLU A 556 -7.56 3.56 -11.92
C GLU A 556 -7.86 3.01 -13.32
N VAL A 557 -6.85 2.50 -14.04
CA VAL A 557 -7.01 1.88 -15.36
C VAL A 557 -7.89 0.64 -15.30
N VAL A 558 -7.68 -0.24 -14.32
CA VAL A 558 -8.49 -1.45 -14.11
C VAL A 558 -9.95 -1.10 -13.85
N GLY A 559 -10.23 -0.11 -12.99
CA GLY A 559 -11.61 0.31 -12.70
C GLY A 559 -12.34 0.84 -13.94
N LYS A 560 -11.66 1.65 -14.78
CA LYS A 560 -12.17 2.13 -16.06
C LYS A 560 -12.40 0.96 -17.03
N ALA A 561 -11.45 0.03 -17.14
CA ALA A 561 -11.57 -1.15 -18.00
C ALA A 561 -12.73 -2.07 -17.58
N ALA A 562 -12.94 -2.25 -16.29
CA ALA A 562 -14.10 -3.01 -15.78
C ALA A 562 -15.43 -2.39 -16.23
N SER A 563 -15.52 -1.05 -16.28
CA SER A 563 -16.73 -0.38 -16.76
C SER A 563 -16.96 -0.59 -18.27
N VAL A 564 -15.90 -0.64 -19.08
CA VAL A 564 -16.00 -1.01 -20.50
C VAL A 564 -16.42 -2.47 -20.63
N ALA A 565 -15.81 -3.38 -19.88
CA ALA A 565 -16.12 -4.80 -19.91
C ALA A 565 -17.59 -5.09 -19.57
N VAL A 566 -18.13 -4.44 -18.51
CA VAL A 566 -19.56 -4.56 -18.14
C VAL A 566 -20.45 -3.98 -19.22
N LYS A 567 -20.15 -2.75 -19.69
CA LYS A 567 -20.96 -2.04 -20.70
C LYS A 567 -21.04 -2.80 -22.03
N ARG A 568 -19.93 -3.43 -22.44
CA ARG A 568 -19.81 -4.16 -23.72
C ARG A 568 -20.09 -5.65 -23.59
N ALA A 569 -20.40 -6.15 -22.38
CA ALA A 569 -20.58 -7.57 -22.08
C ALA A 569 -19.40 -8.42 -22.62
N THR A 570 -18.17 -7.97 -22.34
CA THR A 570 -16.92 -8.57 -22.81
C THR A 570 -16.01 -8.96 -21.63
N THR A 571 -14.89 -9.63 -21.92
CA THR A 571 -13.87 -9.98 -20.94
C THR A 571 -12.82 -8.84 -20.79
N PRO A 572 -11.98 -8.84 -19.76
CA PRO A 572 -10.80 -7.97 -19.68
C PRO A 572 -9.94 -7.99 -20.93
N ARG A 573 -9.67 -9.16 -21.51
CA ARG A 573 -8.97 -9.32 -22.79
C ARG A 573 -9.71 -8.66 -23.94
N GLY A 574 -11.02 -8.86 -24.02
CA GLY A 574 -11.87 -8.28 -25.07
C GLY A 574 -11.92 -6.74 -25.03
N VAL A 575 -11.66 -6.11 -23.88
CA VAL A 575 -11.49 -4.65 -23.80
C VAL A 575 -10.32 -4.20 -24.68
N TYR A 576 -9.18 -4.91 -24.61
CA TYR A 576 -8.04 -4.60 -25.49
C TYR A 576 -8.31 -4.99 -26.95
N GLU A 577 -8.76 -6.21 -27.20
CA GLU A 577 -8.86 -6.77 -28.54
C GLU A 577 -9.94 -6.07 -29.42
N THR A 578 -11.01 -5.57 -28.79
CA THR A 578 -12.18 -5.09 -29.53
C THR A 578 -12.61 -3.67 -29.18
N TYR A 579 -12.42 -3.25 -27.92
CA TYR A 579 -13.01 -2.01 -27.39
C TYR A 579 -11.96 -1.05 -26.84
N TRP A 580 -10.71 -1.12 -27.31
CA TRP A 580 -9.63 -0.25 -26.82
C TRP A 580 -9.91 1.24 -27.04
N ALA A 581 -10.60 1.61 -28.12
CA ALA A 581 -11.02 3.00 -28.36
C ALA A 581 -11.94 3.55 -27.24
N ASP A 582 -12.89 2.72 -26.75
CA ASP A 582 -13.75 3.12 -25.62
C ASP A 582 -12.88 3.34 -24.35
N MET A 583 -11.85 2.49 -24.16
CA MET A 583 -10.93 2.64 -23.04
C MET A 583 -10.10 3.92 -23.14
N GLU A 584 -9.59 4.25 -24.33
CA GLU A 584 -8.82 5.49 -24.55
C GLU A 584 -9.66 6.74 -24.26
N GLU A 585 -10.96 6.74 -24.58
CA GLU A 585 -11.88 7.83 -24.21
C GLU A 585 -11.95 8.00 -22.69
N LEU A 586 -12.10 6.89 -21.93
CA LEU A 586 -12.16 6.95 -20.47
C LEU A 586 -10.82 7.39 -19.85
N LEU A 587 -9.68 7.02 -20.44
CA LEU A 587 -8.36 7.42 -19.94
C LEU A 587 -8.10 8.93 -20.08
N GLN A 588 -8.84 9.62 -20.96
CA GLN A 588 -8.76 11.07 -21.13
C GLN A 588 -9.72 11.85 -20.24
N LEU A 589 -10.62 11.18 -19.51
CA LEU A 589 -11.54 11.83 -18.59
C LEU A 589 -10.86 12.26 -17.28
N PRO A 590 -11.23 13.43 -16.73
CA PRO A 590 -10.81 13.84 -15.40
C PRO A 590 -11.11 12.77 -14.35
N GLY A 591 -10.25 12.65 -13.33
CA GLY A 591 -10.44 11.69 -12.24
C GLY A 591 -11.76 11.85 -11.51
N LYS A 592 -12.32 13.07 -11.46
CA LYS A 592 -13.63 13.36 -10.86
C LYS A 592 -14.84 13.13 -11.80
N ALA A 593 -14.61 12.83 -13.08
CA ALA A 593 -15.70 12.52 -14.01
C ALA A 593 -16.48 11.30 -13.51
N ARG A 594 -17.82 11.38 -13.55
CA ARG A 594 -18.69 10.38 -12.95
C ARG A 594 -20.05 10.25 -13.64
N ARG A 595 -20.69 9.14 -13.40
CA ARG A 595 -22.10 8.86 -13.71
C ARG A 595 -22.66 7.92 -12.64
N ALA A 596 -23.97 7.99 -12.38
CA ALA A 596 -24.60 7.16 -11.37
C ALA A 596 -24.71 5.69 -11.81
N THR A 597 -25.03 5.46 -13.08
CA THR A 597 -25.12 4.12 -13.71
C THR A 597 -24.45 4.12 -15.08
N LEU A 598 -24.22 2.95 -15.65
CA LEU A 598 -23.66 2.82 -17.02
C LEU A 598 -24.53 3.44 -18.12
N ALA A 599 -25.84 3.61 -17.85
CA ALA A 599 -26.78 4.20 -18.81
C ALA A 599 -26.78 5.74 -18.81
N ASP A 600 -26.30 6.34 -17.72
CA ASP A 600 -26.28 7.78 -17.55
C ASP A 600 -25.15 8.45 -18.34
N PRO A 601 -25.29 9.73 -18.73
CA PRO A 601 -24.20 10.50 -19.31
C PRO A 601 -23.08 10.71 -18.27
N ILE A 602 -21.84 10.86 -18.76
CA ILE A 602 -20.72 11.21 -17.91
C ILE A 602 -20.77 12.71 -17.60
N GLU A 603 -20.75 13.05 -16.33
CA GLU A 603 -20.69 14.42 -15.83
C GLU A 603 -19.25 14.74 -15.40
N ILE A 604 -18.77 15.93 -15.74
CA ILE A 604 -17.48 16.47 -15.34
C ILE A 604 -17.75 17.60 -14.33
N PRO A 605 -17.44 17.41 -13.04
CA PRO A 605 -17.62 18.46 -12.04
C PRO A 605 -16.78 19.71 -12.34
N ALA A 606 -17.28 20.90 -11.96
CA ALA A 606 -16.61 22.17 -12.22
C ALA A 606 -15.24 22.32 -11.52
N ASP A 607 -15.02 21.55 -10.45
CA ASP A 607 -13.77 21.47 -9.69
C ASP A 607 -12.81 20.37 -10.18
N ALA A 608 -13.05 19.82 -11.38
CA ALA A 608 -12.12 18.90 -12.01
C ALA A 608 -10.76 19.58 -12.23
N LEU A 609 -9.68 18.82 -11.99
CA LEU A 609 -8.32 19.35 -12.15
C LEU A 609 -8.04 19.77 -13.61
N PRO A 610 -7.25 20.81 -13.85
CA PRO A 610 -6.77 21.13 -15.18
C PRO A 610 -5.94 19.97 -15.74
N LEU A 611 -5.98 19.80 -17.07
CA LEU A 611 -5.19 18.77 -17.75
C LEU A 611 -3.70 19.08 -17.55
N ALA A 612 -2.95 18.10 -17.09
CA ALA A 612 -1.50 18.18 -16.98
C ALA A 612 -0.84 17.96 -18.36
N GLY A 613 0.38 18.44 -18.51
CA GLY A 613 1.22 18.12 -19.67
C GLY A 613 1.74 16.68 -19.61
N PRO A 614 2.38 16.20 -20.70
CA PRO A 614 2.93 14.84 -20.74
C PRO A 614 4.07 14.58 -19.75
N HIS A 615 4.65 15.64 -19.20
CA HIS A 615 5.69 15.59 -18.16
C HIS A 615 5.15 15.87 -16.73
N GLY A 616 3.84 15.90 -16.58
CA GLY A 616 3.15 16.11 -15.30
C GLY A 616 2.59 17.53 -15.13
N PRO A 617 2.07 17.86 -13.95
CA PRO A 617 1.75 19.23 -13.57
C PRO A 617 3.01 20.09 -13.52
N PRO A 618 2.93 21.38 -13.85
CA PRO A 618 4.07 22.29 -13.73
C PRO A 618 4.60 22.30 -12.27
N THR A 619 5.93 22.27 -12.11
CA THR A 619 6.59 22.35 -10.81
C THR A 619 7.12 23.76 -10.48
N GLY A 620 7.12 24.64 -11.50
CA GLY A 620 7.38 26.06 -11.39
C GLY A 620 6.13 26.91 -11.62
N LEU A 621 6.32 28.12 -12.15
CA LEU A 621 5.22 28.99 -12.56
C LEU A 621 4.43 28.34 -13.71
N ASP A 622 3.12 28.23 -13.56
CA ASP A 622 2.27 27.62 -14.58
C ASP A 622 2.22 28.48 -15.86
N PRO A 623 2.70 27.97 -17.02
CA PRO A 623 2.72 28.76 -18.27
C PRO A 623 1.32 29.17 -18.72
N ALA A 624 0.30 28.32 -18.54
CA ALA A 624 -1.09 28.60 -18.94
C ALA A 624 -1.69 29.71 -18.04
N LYS A 625 -1.41 29.66 -16.76
CA LYS A 625 -1.82 30.70 -15.80
C LYS A 625 -1.15 32.04 -16.11
N LEU A 626 0.15 32.04 -16.40
CA LEU A 626 0.89 33.24 -16.84
C LEU A 626 0.31 33.84 -18.14
N ALA A 627 0.02 32.96 -19.10
CA ALA A 627 -0.59 33.35 -20.36
C ALA A 627 -1.96 34.04 -20.14
N ALA A 628 -2.81 33.46 -19.32
CA ALA A 628 -4.14 33.99 -19.00
C ALA A 628 -4.08 35.32 -18.22
N GLU A 629 -3.29 35.39 -17.16
CA GLU A 629 -3.17 36.58 -16.32
C GLU A 629 -2.59 37.78 -17.05
N ARG A 630 -1.60 37.55 -17.92
CA ARG A 630 -0.91 38.59 -18.68
C ARG A 630 -1.47 38.77 -20.09
N ARG A 631 -2.48 37.98 -20.50
CA ARG A 631 -3.00 37.91 -21.86
C ARG A 631 -1.90 37.74 -22.93
N ALA A 632 -0.90 36.94 -22.57
CA ALA A 632 0.34 36.76 -23.30
C ALA A 632 0.36 35.43 -24.06
N VAL A 633 1.25 35.34 -25.04
CA VAL A 633 1.70 34.06 -25.59
C VAL A 633 2.96 33.66 -24.81
N VAL A 634 2.95 32.50 -24.19
CA VAL A 634 4.08 31.96 -23.43
C VAL A 634 4.62 30.74 -24.14
N ARG A 635 5.94 30.58 -24.21
CA ARG A 635 6.65 29.37 -24.62
C ARG A 635 7.63 28.98 -23.55
N ASP A 636 7.49 27.78 -23.08
CA ASP A 636 8.36 27.13 -22.09
C ASP A 636 9.65 26.58 -22.73
N ASP A 637 10.68 26.30 -21.95
CA ASP A 637 11.95 25.78 -22.44
C ASP A 637 11.80 24.47 -23.25
N ARG A 638 10.79 23.66 -22.91
CA ARG A 638 10.45 22.40 -23.62
C ARG A 638 9.80 22.61 -24.99
N GLU A 639 9.31 23.79 -25.27
CA GLU A 639 8.76 24.17 -26.57
C GLU A 639 9.82 24.84 -27.48
N ALA A 640 11.03 25.06 -26.93
CA ALA A 640 12.14 25.63 -27.70
C ALA A 640 12.78 24.57 -28.62
N VAL A 641 13.23 25.00 -29.79
CA VAL A 641 14.14 24.21 -30.62
C VAL A 641 15.56 24.41 -30.09
N LEU A 642 16.13 23.34 -29.52
CA LEU A 642 17.46 23.36 -28.92
C LEU A 642 18.51 22.89 -29.95
N GLU A 643 19.47 23.73 -30.26
CA GLU A 643 20.64 23.41 -31.09
C GLU A 643 21.89 23.37 -30.24
N GLY A 644 22.74 22.33 -30.41
CA GLY A 644 23.96 22.16 -29.64
C GLY A 644 23.75 21.42 -28.31
N ALA A 645 24.69 21.60 -27.37
CA ALA A 645 24.71 20.87 -26.09
C ALA A 645 24.00 21.66 -25.00
N TRP A 646 22.77 21.30 -24.66
CA TRP A 646 22.00 21.83 -23.54
C TRP A 646 21.85 20.78 -22.45
N HIS A 647 21.85 21.22 -21.20
CA HIS A 647 21.59 20.42 -20.01
C HIS A 647 20.29 20.86 -19.37
N GLU A 648 19.47 19.91 -18.92
CA GLU A 648 18.27 20.21 -18.14
C GLU A 648 18.64 20.51 -16.67
N GLY A 649 17.89 21.43 -16.04
CA GLY A 649 18.00 21.76 -14.63
C GLY A 649 16.67 22.14 -14.03
N SER A 650 16.51 21.90 -12.73
CA SER A 650 15.35 22.29 -11.92
C SER A 650 15.75 22.74 -10.50
N GLY A 651 17.05 22.82 -10.24
CA GLY A 651 17.60 23.17 -8.92
C GLY A 651 17.42 24.65 -8.52
N LEU A 652 17.36 25.55 -9.50
CA LEU A 652 17.10 26.99 -9.25
C LEU A 652 15.60 27.24 -9.31
N ARG A 653 14.97 27.43 -8.16
CA ARG A 653 13.51 27.61 -8.07
C ARG A 653 13.05 28.95 -8.63
N GLY A 654 11.80 28.99 -9.11
CA GLY A 654 11.15 30.18 -9.68
C GLY A 654 11.07 30.16 -11.20
N TYR A 655 11.49 29.07 -11.85
CA TYR A 655 11.36 28.86 -13.28
C TYR A 655 9.89 28.73 -13.72
N VAL A 656 9.66 28.78 -15.02
CA VAL A 656 8.36 28.52 -15.65
C VAL A 656 8.29 27.04 -16.02
N GLY A 657 7.10 26.42 -15.91
CA GLY A 657 6.88 25.04 -16.33
C GLY A 657 7.54 23.99 -15.43
N TYR A 658 8.45 23.20 -15.99
CA TYR A 658 8.99 21.98 -15.37
C TYR A 658 10.48 22.08 -15.00
N GLY A 659 11.15 23.12 -15.41
CA GLY A 659 12.57 23.30 -15.25
C GLY A 659 13.10 24.37 -16.21
N TYR A 660 14.35 24.26 -16.56
CA TYR A 660 15.04 25.14 -17.50
C TYR A 660 16.19 24.38 -18.18
N HIS A 661 16.64 24.88 -19.33
CA HIS A 661 17.87 24.42 -19.95
C HIS A 661 19.01 25.40 -19.71
N TYR A 662 20.25 24.90 -19.68
CA TYR A 662 21.46 25.73 -19.63
C TYR A 662 22.57 25.13 -20.47
N ALA A 663 23.40 25.98 -21.06
CA ALA A 663 24.53 25.56 -21.87
C ALA A 663 25.77 26.40 -21.57
N GLY A 664 26.96 25.78 -21.67
CA GLY A 664 28.24 26.45 -21.44
C GLY A 664 28.53 27.58 -22.43
N PRO A 665 29.38 28.56 -22.07
CA PRO A 665 29.72 29.70 -22.93
C PRO A 665 30.45 29.23 -24.19
N ASN A 666 30.20 29.90 -25.31
CA ASN A 666 30.88 29.70 -26.59
C ASN A 666 30.83 28.25 -27.16
N THR A 667 29.77 27.49 -26.81
CA THR A 667 29.53 26.13 -27.35
C THR A 667 28.83 26.13 -28.70
N GLY A 668 28.44 27.30 -29.22
CA GLY A 668 27.60 27.44 -30.43
C GLY A 668 26.15 27.05 -30.21
N SER A 669 25.74 26.75 -28.94
CA SER A 669 24.38 26.30 -28.62
C SER A 669 23.38 27.45 -28.72
N LYS A 670 22.16 27.14 -29.21
CA LYS A 670 21.05 28.10 -29.38
C LYS A 670 19.73 27.46 -28.91
N ALA A 671 18.94 28.22 -28.14
CA ALA A 671 17.56 27.90 -27.83
C ALA A 671 16.64 28.86 -28.57
N ARG A 672 15.80 28.34 -29.46
CA ARG A 672 14.92 29.14 -30.38
C ARG A 672 13.47 28.93 -29.94
N TYR A 673 12.79 30.05 -29.66
CA TYR A 673 11.39 30.10 -29.27
C TYR A 673 10.58 30.81 -30.39
N ALA A 674 9.62 30.10 -31.00
CA ALA A 674 8.73 30.67 -31.99
C ALA A 674 7.38 31.05 -31.36
N LEU A 675 7.02 32.33 -31.39
CA LEU A 675 5.78 32.84 -30.82
C LEU A 675 4.96 33.52 -31.92
N ARG A 676 3.64 33.26 -31.99
CA ARG A 676 2.73 33.86 -32.97
C ARG A 676 1.82 34.88 -32.30
N ALA A 677 1.75 36.08 -32.84
CA ALA A 677 0.91 37.14 -32.33
C ALA A 677 -0.58 36.79 -32.54
N PRO A 678 -1.42 36.74 -31.48
CA PRO A 678 -2.85 36.44 -31.66
C PRO A 678 -3.66 37.54 -32.34
N ALA A 679 -3.16 38.78 -32.31
CA ALA A 679 -3.77 39.93 -32.91
C ALA A 679 -2.70 40.93 -33.42
N ALA A 680 -3.06 41.83 -34.32
CA ALA A 680 -2.19 42.93 -34.73
C ALA A 680 -1.98 43.92 -33.57
N GLY A 681 -0.73 44.32 -33.31
CA GLY A 681 -0.40 45.26 -32.24
C GLY A 681 1.08 45.32 -31.86
N ALA A 682 1.38 46.16 -30.87
CA ALA A 682 2.70 46.18 -30.23
C ALA A 682 2.78 45.17 -29.10
N TYR A 683 3.92 44.48 -28.99
CA TYR A 683 4.17 43.46 -27.96
C TYR A 683 5.51 43.71 -27.29
N ASP A 684 5.54 43.59 -25.97
CA ASP A 684 6.77 43.49 -25.22
C ASP A 684 7.27 42.03 -25.24
N VAL A 685 8.52 41.81 -25.60
CA VAL A 685 9.18 40.51 -25.63
C VAL A 685 9.91 40.31 -24.32
N LEU A 686 9.51 39.31 -23.53
CA LEU A 686 10.08 39.03 -22.23
C LEU A 686 10.75 37.67 -22.21
N VAL A 687 11.90 37.56 -21.48
CA VAL A 687 12.70 36.33 -21.34
C VAL A 687 12.87 36.04 -19.87
N ALA A 688 12.65 34.78 -19.46
CA ALA A 688 12.80 34.30 -18.10
C ALA A 688 14.17 33.66 -17.87
N TRP A 689 14.74 33.91 -16.68
CA TRP A 689 15.90 33.18 -16.16
C TRP A 689 15.93 33.18 -14.65
N GLN A 690 16.67 32.21 -14.08
CA GLN A 690 16.94 32.14 -12.64
C GLN A 690 18.40 32.55 -12.36
N PRO A 691 18.64 33.50 -11.45
CA PRO A 691 19.98 34.03 -11.21
C PRO A 691 20.85 32.97 -10.50
N HIS A 692 22.12 32.90 -10.91
CA HIS A 692 23.12 32.07 -10.24
C HIS A 692 24.53 32.51 -10.64
N GLU A 693 25.51 32.34 -9.77
CA GLU A 693 26.90 32.78 -10.00
C GLU A 693 27.56 32.16 -11.23
N ASN A 694 27.16 30.95 -11.62
CA ASN A 694 27.68 30.29 -12.81
C ASN A 694 26.96 30.66 -14.11
N ARG A 695 25.95 31.51 -14.06
CA ARG A 695 25.28 32.04 -15.25
C ARG A 695 26.14 33.12 -15.91
N GLY A 696 25.85 33.44 -17.17
CA GLY A 696 26.57 34.45 -17.90
C GLY A 696 26.25 35.87 -17.46
N SER A 697 27.27 36.68 -17.16
CA SER A 697 27.12 38.12 -16.91
C SER A 697 26.77 38.91 -18.20
N SER A 698 26.83 38.25 -19.37
CA SER A 698 26.50 38.87 -20.66
C SER A 698 26.08 37.77 -21.65
N VAL A 699 24.80 37.38 -21.59
CA VAL A 699 24.21 36.36 -22.49
C VAL A 699 23.45 37.05 -23.63
N PRO A 700 23.80 36.80 -24.91
CA PRO A 700 23.10 37.42 -26.05
C PRO A 700 21.75 36.75 -26.25
N VAL A 701 20.73 37.59 -26.46
CA VAL A 701 19.37 37.23 -26.85
C VAL A 701 19.00 38.03 -28.10
N LEU A 702 18.60 37.32 -29.15
CA LEU A 702 18.17 37.92 -30.40
C LEU A 702 16.64 37.81 -30.52
N VAL A 703 16.03 38.87 -31.03
CA VAL A 703 14.60 38.90 -31.37
C VAL A 703 14.50 39.11 -32.89
N GLU A 704 13.90 38.17 -33.60
CA GLU A 704 13.77 38.12 -35.03
C GLU A 704 12.30 38.21 -35.43
N THR A 705 11.97 39.13 -36.34
CA THR A 705 10.64 39.30 -36.93
C THR A 705 10.75 39.53 -38.43
N ALA A 706 9.65 39.51 -39.15
CA ALA A 706 9.63 39.91 -40.57
C ALA A 706 10.14 41.34 -40.82
N ALA A 707 10.00 42.24 -39.82
CA ALA A 707 10.45 43.63 -39.91
C ALA A 707 11.95 43.81 -39.65
N GLY A 708 12.66 42.80 -39.13
CA GLY A 708 14.10 42.85 -38.83
C GLY A 708 14.50 42.10 -37.60
N ARG A 709 15.75 42.30 -37.20
CA ARG A 709 16.38 41.65 -36.06
C ARG A 709 16.90 42.68 -35.06
N SER A 710 16.70 42.41 -33.76
CA SER A 710 17.32 43.16 -32.68
C SER A 710 18.07 42.21 -31.75
N ALA A 711 19.01 42.71 -30.95
CA ALA A 711 19.77 41.96 -30.00
C ALA A 711 19.86 42.69 -28.66
N VAL A 712 19.79 41.98 -27.58
CA VAL A 712 20.01 42.46 -26.18
C VAL A 712 20.94 41.51 -25.48
N ARG A 713 21.61 41.95 -24.44
CA ARG A 713 22.42 41.11 -23.56
C ARG A 713 21.91 41.16 -22.11
N PHE A 714 21.76 40.01 -21.50
CA PHE A 714 21.34 39.90 -20.13
C PHE A 714 22.47 39.46 -19.22
N ASP A 715 22.56 40.12 -18.05
CA ASP A 715 23.32 39.61 -16.92
C ASP A 715 22.43 38.61 -16.15
N MET A 716 22.63 37.32 -16.42
CA MET A 716 21.81 36.26 -15.82
C MET A 716 22.39 35.82 -14.44
N GLN A 717 23.46 36.50 -13.94
CA GLN A 717 23.91 36.37 -12.55
C GLN A 717 23.01 37.17 -11.61
N GLN A 718 22.36 38.22 -12.13
CA GLN A 718 21.45 39.08 -11.38
C GLN A 718 19.99 38.64 -11.51
N PRO A 719 19.15 38.89 -10.51
CA PRO A 719 17.71 38.70 -10.64
C PRO A 719 17.15 39.47 -11.82
N ALA A 720 16.23 38.80 -12.56
CA ALA A 720 15.52 39.46 -13.65
C ALA A 720 14.65 40.62 -13.11
N PRO A 721 14.62 41.77 -13.78
CA PRO A 721 14.08 43.01 -13.21
C PRO A 721 12.53 43.05 -13.15
N LEU A 722 11.83 42.16 -13.88
CA LEU A 722 10.37 42.16 -13.92
C LEU A 722 9.77 41.03 -13.07
N PRO A 723 8.54 41.18 -12.56
CA PRO A 723 7.88 40.14 -11.76
C PRO A 723 7.82 38.79 -12.46
N GLY A 724 8.06 37.72 -11.66
CA GLY A 724 8.06 36.35 -12.17
C GLY A 724 9.36 35.92 -12.84
N GLY A 725 10.46 36.66 -12.65
CA GLY A 725 11.78 36.28 -13.15
C GLY A 725 12.03 36.63 -14.61
N PHE A 726 11.38 37.68 -15.14
CA PHE A 726 11.49 38.10 -16.53
C PHE A 726 12.35 39.36 -16.75
N GLY A 727 13.02 39.42 -17.89
CA GLY A 727 13.70 40.58 -18.40
C GLY A 727 13.15 40.98 -19.79
N SER A 728 13.13 42.28 -20.13
CA SER A 728 12.66 42.77 -21.39
C SER A 728 13.70 42.62 -22.50
N ALA A 729 13.40 41.89 -23.56
CA ALA A 729 14.21 41.82 -24.77
C ALA A 729 13.81 42.87 -25.84
N GLY A 730 12.92 43.80 -25.48
CA GLY A 730 12.48 44.90 -26.35
C GLY A 730 11.00 44.83 -26.74
N ARG A 731 10.60 45.73 -27.64
CA ARG A 731 9.23 45.83 -28.13
C ARG A 731 9.20 45.62 -29.64
N VAL A 732 8.22 44.84 -30.10
CA VAL A 732 8.00 44.55 -31.53
C VAL A 732 6.57 44.93 -31.93
N THR A 733 6.37 45.27 -33.20
CA THR A 733 5.02 45.46 -33.81
C THR A 733 4.76 44.30 -34.75
N LEU A 734 3.68 43.56 -34.55
CA LEU A 734 3.32 42.35 -35.29
C LEU A 734 1.89 42.45 -35.85
N GLY A 735 1.66 41.89 -37.01
CA GLY A 735 0.34 41.60 -37.53
C GLY A 735 -0.27 40.37 -36.85
N ALA A 736 -1.58 40.15 -37.00
CA ALA A 736 -2.22 38.92 -36.50
C ALA A 736 -1.65 37.69 -37.23
N GLY A 737 -1.16 36.73 -36.49
CA GLY A 737 -0.52 35.51 -37.00
C GLY A 737 0.98 35.66 -37.32
N ASP A 738 1.54 36.87 -37.28
CA ASP A 738 2.98 37.08 -37.50
C ASP A 738 3.81 36.35 -36.40
N GLU A 739 4.96 35.87 -36.83
CA GLU A 739 5.90 35.15 -35.97
C GLU A 739 6.99 36.05 -35.43
N CYS A 740 7.27 35.93 -34.15
CA CYS A 740 8.41 36.47 -33.48
C CYS A 740 9.27 35.31 -32.97
N VAL A 741 10.54 35.23 -33.35
CA VAL A 741 11.48 34.22 -32.89
C VAL A 741 12.45 34.84 -31.94
N VAL A 742 12.57 34.26 -30.73
CA VAL A 742 13.55 34.67 -29.73
C VAL A 742 14.63 33.59 -29.64
N VAL A 743 15.91 33.99 -29.74
CA VAL A 743 17.05 33.10 -29.74
C VAL A 743 17.96 33.45 -28.57
N ILE A 744 18.09 32.54 -27.62
CA ILE A 744 19.11 32.61 -26.55
C ILE A 744 20.34 31.88 -27.06
N SER A 745 21.49 32.55 -27.09
CA SER A 745 22.71 32.04 -27.69
C SER A 745 23.85 31.97 -26.65
N THR A 746 24.71 30.98 -26.79
CA THR A 746 25.96 30.87 -26.03
C THR A 746 27.13 31.57 -26.71
N GLU A 747 26.96 32.10 -27.92
CA GLU A 747 28.01 32.78 -28.70
C GLU A 747 28.39 34.10 -28.00
N ASP A 748 29.64 34.29 -27.70
CA ASP A 748 30.15 35.43 -26.91
C ASP A 748 29.50 35.61 -25.53
N ALA A 749 28.90 34.55 -24.99
CA ALA A 749 28.39 34.55 -23.62
C ALA A 749 29.52 34.49 -22.59
N LYS A 750 29.39 35.25 -21.51
CA LYS A 750 30.36 35.23 -20.37
C LYS A 750 29.78 34.42 -19.21
N GLY A 751 29.84 33.08 -19.32
CA GLY A 751 29.22 32.12 -18.42
C GLY A 751 28.07 31.38 -19.07
N ASN A 752 27.39 30.49 -18.33
CA ASN A 752 26.34 29.64 -18.89
C ASN A 752 25.11 30.45 -19.33
N ALA A 753 24.64 30.23 -20.54
CA ALA A 753 23.33 30.72 -20.97
C ALA A 753 22.22 29.92 -20.27
N HIS A 754 21.17 30.62 -19.83
CA HIS A 754 20.01 30.03 -19.20
C HIS A 754 18.80 30.25 -20.11
N ALA A 755 18.09 29.19 -20.44
CA ALA A 755 16.89 29.17 -21.29
C ALA A 755 15.74 28.57 -20.48
N ASP A 756 14.79 29.40 -20.08
CA ASP A 756 13.61 29.03 -19.31
C ASP A 756 12.37 29.29 -20.20
N ALA A 757 11.75 30.44 -20.11
CA ALA A 757 10.58 30.75 -20.91
C ALA A 757 10.69 32.09 -21.62
N VAL A 758 9.92 32.23 -22.71
CA VAL A 758 9.77 33.48 -23.46
C VAL A 758 8.30 33.85 -23.58
N MET A 759 8.00 35.16 -23.53
CA MET A 759 6.62 35.64 -23.53
C MET A 759 6.45 36.86 -24.45
N LEU A 760 5.36 36.87 -25.23
CA LEU A 760 4.85 38.06 -25.93
C LEU A 760 3.69 38.64 -25.11
N VAL A 761 3.87 39.84 -24.56
CA VAL A 761 2.82 40.54 -23.78
C VAL A 761 2.32 41.73 -24.61
N PRO A 762 0.99 41.89 -24.85
CA PRO A 762 0.48 43.09 -25.55
C PRO A 762 0.92 44.36 -24.83
N ALA A 763 1.56 45.29 -25.58
CA ALA A 763 2.05 46.54 -25.02
C ALA A 763 0.89 47.53 -24.79
N GLY A 764 0.86 48.20 -23.66
CA GLY A 764 -0.07 49.30 -23.39
C GLY A 764 -1.18 49.00 -22.38
N ARG A 765 -0.89 48.14 -21.40
CA ARG A 765 -1.75 48.02 -20.23
C ARG A 765 -0.93 47.90 -18.94
#